data_d0746576b649d7746287a428533bb0fe
#
_entry.id   d0746576b649d7746287a428533bb0fe
#
_cell.length_a   1.000
_cell.length_b   1.000
_cell.length_c   1.000
_cell.angle_alpha   90.00
_cell.angle_beta   90.00
_cell.angle_gamma   90.00
#
_symmetry.space_group_name_H-M   'P 1'
#
loop_
_entity.id
_entity.type
_entity.pdbx_description
1 polymer ?
#
loop_
_entity_poly.entity_id
_entity_poly.type
_entity_poly.pdbx_seq_one_letter_code
_entity_poly.pdbx_strand_id
1 'polypeptide(L)'
;MKAIHHTRLVAAVLLTSTITISLSGCSAERQPQKRVKLVVWGLQYGEESQGLQARVREFERRHNVTVSILSMGAGQMNPQKLMTAIVGRVPPDVIHQDRFTIGDWASRDTFQPLDRFIREDAKAPDAVRPSDFYDACWQEATYRGRVYAIPSGTDDRALYYNRELFREAGLNPDRPPRTWDELLEAAKRLTVLEPDGSFRRIGFIPNYGNSWLYLYSWQNGGEFMSADGRRCTLDNRYSVEALQFMVDVYDALGGVTKVDAFASGFQTQELDPFLTGKVAMKIDGNWVLQGIGRYRPDLDFGVAPAPVPRERLEQTLGGKKGRFTGQPPFITWSGGFSYAIPRGAAHPKEAWAFIKWMVSPEAGLIEAKAQQAYNRSKGRPYIPTISANKRVNEAVFRAYAPASPKFRRPLRLFIDMMAVAKFRPVTFVGQRLWDEHVRAFDQATHHRETHKTPAQALAEGRRVVQTELDKVFRREQFPLLPPAVPVVTAVVLGGALLSFVIWRLRTILRMGKVARQEAWAGVLFASPWLLGFLVLTAGPIVTSIFLSFCDYDVLHPPRYVGIHNYVELLTADSYYLRTSLYNVAYLAVIGIPLGIATGLAIAMLLNSRVGGMSVYRTCFYLPSIVPVVASAVLWAWVLNGDPNRGLLNAAWKATLTPWFGWDPPGWFGAAEWAKPGLILQGL
;
A
#
# COMPACT_ATOMS: atom_id res chain seq x y z
N MET A 1 -52.78 -37.73 28.60
CA MET A 1 -51.76 -38.66 29.09
C MET A 1 -51.01 -39.29 27.94
N LYS A 2 -50.04 -38.62 27.38
CA LYS A 2 -49.01 -39.11 26.43
C LYS A 2 -48.02 -37.94 26.05
N ALA A 3 -47.40 -37.33 27.06
CA ALA A 3 -46.44 -36.28 26.85
C ALA A 3 -45.34 -36.19 27.94
N ILE A 4 -45.07 -37.28 28.66
CA ILE A 4 -44.11 -37.31 29.81
C ILE A 4 -43.01 -38.39 29.61
N HIS A 5 -42.91 -39.04 28.47
CA HIS A 5 -41.94 -40.12 28.27
C HIS A 5 -40.72 -39.77 27.38
N HIS A 6 -40.64 -38.56 26.80
CA HIS A 6 -39.47 -38.21 25.97
C HIS A 6 -38.39 -37.41 26.68
N THR A 7 -38.62 -36.93 27.89
CA THR A 7 -37.62 -36.10 28.63
C THR A 7 -36.68 -36.90 29.54
N ARG A 8 -36.88 -38.22 29.68
CA ARG A 8 -35.98 -39.08 30.48
C ARG A 8 -34.97 -39.92 29.68
N LEU A 9 -35.06 -39.93 28.35
CA LEU A 9 -34.12 -40.69 27.50
C LEU A 9 -32.90 -39.89 27.08
N VAL A 10 -32.93 -38.56 27.13
CA VAL A 10 -31.79 -37.69 26.78
C VAL A 10 -30.83 -37.46 27.96
N ALA A 11 -31.30 -37.64 29.19
CA ALA A 11 -30.46 -37.54 30.39
C ALA A 11 -29.63 -38.79 30.71
N ALA A 12 -29.97 -39.95 30.12
CA ALA A 12 -29.27 -41.22 30.40
C ALA A 12 -28.12 -41.53 29.41
N VAL A 13 -27.99 -40.79 28.32
CA VAL A 13 -26.91 -40.99 27.33
C VAL A 13 -25.69 -40.12 27.63
N LEU A 14 -25.80 -39.14 28.52
CA LEU A 14 -24.71 -38.23 28.90
C LEU A 14 -23.95 -38.62 30.18
N LEU A 15 -24.30 -39.72 30.83
CA LEU A 15 -23.69 -40.15 32.13
C LEU A 15 -23.01 -41.52 32.11
N THR A 16 -22.81 -42.17 30.95
CA THR A 16 -22.13 -43.48 30.87
C THR A 16 -20.87 -43.51 30.02
N SER A 17 -20.22 -42.36 29.86
CA SER A 17 -18.92 -42.27 29.18
C SER A 17 -17.78 -41.90 30.14
N THR A 18 -17.86 -42.24 31.38
CA THR A 18 -16.73 -42.08 32.31
C THR A 18 -16.49 -43.40 33.04
N ILE A 19 -15.21 -43.82 32.96
CA ILE A 19 -14.57 -44.92 33.68
C ILE A 19 -14.56 -46.28 32.93
N THR A 20 -13.60 -46.40 32.01
CA THR A 20 -12.80 -47.61 31.87
C THR A 20 -11.33 -47.18 31.79
N ILE A 21 -10.70 -47.03 32.95
CA ILE A 21 -9.24 -46.92 33.05
C ILE A 21 -8.69 -48.32 32.97
N SER A 22 -8.24 -48.73 31.82
CA SER A 22 -7.38 -49.89 31.64
C SER A 22 -5.95 -49.49 31.94
N LEU A 23 -5.44 -50.00 33.05
CA LEU A 23 -4.02 -50.08 33.34
C LEU A 23 -3.31 -50.89 32.27
N SER A 24 -2.71 -50.27 31.29
CA SER A 24 -1.75 -50.89 30.37
C SER A 24 -0.46 -50.09 30.46
N GLY A 25 0.62 -50.84 30.65
CA GLY A 25 1.94 -50.41 31.04
C GLY A 25 2.50 -49.17 30.37
N CYS A 26 3.20 -48.38 31.15
CA CYS A 26 4.07 -47.27 30.75
C CYS A 26 5.20 -47.76 29.85
N SER A 27 5.01 -47.67 28.54
CA SER A 27 6.05 -47.25 27.65
C SER A 27 5.90 -45.76 27.50
N ALA A 28 6.86 -45.01 28.02
CA ALA A 28 6.92 -43.56 27.85
C ALA A 28 7.22 -43.26 26.35
N GLU A 29 6.21 -43.38 25.50
CA GLU A 29 6.23 -42.66 24.22
C GLU A 29 6.33 -41.17 24.55
N ARG A 30 7.51 -40.59 24.29
CA ARG A 30 7.70 -39.14 24.24
C ARG A 30 6.60 -38.58 23.34
N GLN A 31 5.54 -37.98 23.93
CA GLN A 31 4.59 -37.20 23.15
C GLN A 31 5.43 -36.28 22.24
N PRO A 32 5.16 -36.24 20.93
CA PRO A 32 5.89 -35.34 20.03
C PRO A 32 5.68 -33.93 20.58
N GLN A 33 6.76 -33.29 20.97
CA GLN A 33 6.78 -31.96 21.53
C GLN A 33 6.02 -31.04 20.56
N LYS A 34 4.85 -30.51 20.98
CA LYS A 34 3.98 -29.73 20.13
C LYS A 34 4.77 -28.57 19.54
N ARG A 35 4.97 -28.56 18.22
CA ARG A 35 5.72 -27.51 17.53
C ARG A 35 5.05 -26.17 17.78
N VAL A 36 5.84 -25.13 18.07
CA VAL A 36 5.35 -23.76 18.18
C VAL A 36 4.89 -23.29 16.81
N LYS A 37 3.66 -22.77 16.73
CA LYS A 37 3.13 -22.17 15.49
C LYS A 37 3.47 -20.69 15.46
N LEU A 38 4.43 -20.31 14.65
CA LEU A 38 4.85 -18.93 14.44
C LEU A 38 4.01 -18.31 13.33
N VAL A 39 3.31 -17.22 13.61
CA VAL A 39 2.46 -16.51 12.63
C VAL A 39 3.20 -15.32 12.06
N VAL A 40 3.41 -15.30 10.74
CA VAL A 40 4.13 -14.25 10.02
C VAL A 40 3.23 -13.57 8.99
N TRP A 41 3.12 -12.24 9.03
CA TRP A 41 2.35 -11.47 8.05
C TRP A 41 3.27 -10.64 7.14
N GLY A 42 2.84 -10.44 5.88
CA GLY A 42 3.43 -9.49 4.95
C GLY A 42 4.52 -10.05 4.04
N LEU A 43 4.89 -11.31 4.16
CA LEU A 43 5.79 -11.94 3.19
C LEU A 43 5.05 -12.26 1.89
N GLN A 44 5.69 -11.98 0.75
CA GLN A 44 5.20 -12.45 -0.55
C GLN A 44 5.55 -13.94 -0.72
N TYR A 45 4.58 -14.79 -0.45
CA TYR A 45 4.78 -16.23 -0.44
C TYR A 45 3.90 -16.89 -1.51
N GLY A 46 4.50 -17.52 -2.52
CA GLY A 46 3.80 -18.12 -3.65
C GLY A 46 4.72 -18.96 -4.51
N GLU A 47 4.22 -19.46 -5.65
CA GLU A 47 4.96 -20.34 -6.55
C GLU A 47 6.31 -19.76 -7.01
N GLU A 48 6.34 -18.47 -7.31
CA GLU A 48 7.54 -17.79 -7.81
C GLU A 48 8.58 -17.49 -6.72
N SER A 49 8.25 -17.67 -5.44
CA SER A 49 9.13 -17.40 -4.29
C SER A 49 9.82 -18.65 -3.73
N GLN A 50 10.32 -19.52 -4.60
CA GLN A 50 10.95 -20.79 -4.21
C GLN A 50 12.15 -20.61 -3.28
N GLY A 51 12.92 -19.54 -3.48
CA GLY A 51 14.00 -19.16 -2.59
C GLY A 51 13.53 -18.87 -1.16
N LEU A 52 12.51 -18.04 -1.00
CA LEU A 52 11.90 -17.75 0.29
C LEU A 52 11.33 -19.02 0.95
N GLN A 53 10.67 -19.86 0.17
CA GLN A 53 10.15 -21.14 0.68
C GLN A 53 11.27 -22.06 1.20
N ALA A 54 12.39 -22.16 0.48
CA ALA A 54 13.53 -22.96 0.93
C ALA A 54 14.12 -22.45 2.24
N ARG A 55 14.22 -21.15 2.38
CA ARG A 55 14.70 -20.44 3.58
C ARG A 55 13.81 -20.67 4.79
N VAL A 56 12.48 -20.62 4.62
CA VAL A 56 11.50 -20.91 5.66
C VAL A 56 11.53 -22.38 6.07
N ARG A 57 11.53 -23.31 5.10
CA ARG A 57 11.62 -24.77 5.37
C ARG A 57 12.88 -25.13 6.14
N GLU A 58 14.03 -24.49 5.83
CA GLU A 58 15.26 -24.73 6.57
C GLU A 58 15.22 -24.21 8.01
N PHE A 59 14.55 -23.06 8.26
CA PHE A 59 14.27 -22.60 9.60
C PHE A 59 13.43 -23.58 10.40
N GLU A 60 12.32 -24.07 9.81
CA GLU A 60 11.45 -25.08 10.46
C GLU A 60 12.16 -26.38 10.76
N ARG A 61 13.13 -26.78 9.90
CA ARG A 61 13.96 -27.96 10.10
C ARG A 61 14.93 -27.83 11.26
N ARG A 62 15.47 -26.63 11.49
CA ARG A 62 16.45 -26.33 12.56
C ARG A 62 15.83 -26.04 13.91
N HIS A 63 14.61 -25.52 13.89
CA HIS A 63 13.90 -25.11 15.08
C HIS A 63 12.59 -25.93 15.20
N ASN A 64 12.16 -26.19 16.41
CA ASN A 64 10.90 -26.93 16.64
C ASN A 64 9.67 -26.01 16.44
N VAL A 65 9.56 -25.41 15.26
CA VAL A 65 8.57 -24.39 14.89
C VAL A 65 7.89 -24.79 13.58
N THR A 66 6.63 -24.39 13.41
CA THR A 66 5.93 -24.37 12.12
C THR A 66 5.56 -22.94 11.79
N VAL A 67 5.95 -22.45 10.61
CA VAL A 67 5.72 -21.06 10.19
C VAL A 67 4.46 -20.95 9.36
N SER A 68 3.49 -20.20 9.86
CA SER A 68 2.22 -19.92 9.17
C SER A 68 2.30 -18.51 8.54
N ILE A 69 2.37 -18.42 7.23
CA ILE A 69 2.53 -17.16 6.51
C ILE A 69 1.18 -16.67 5.98
N LEU A 70 0.79 -15.45 6.36
CA LEU A 70 -0.24 -14.71 5.64
C LEU A 70 0.44 -13.87 4.57
N SER A 71 0.36 -14.36 3.34
CA SER A 71 0.94 -13.67 2.17
C SER A 71 0.20 -12.37 1.87
N MET A 72 0.96 -11.31 1.64
CA MET A 72 0.44 -10.01 1.21
C MET A 72 1.38 -9.45 0.14
N GLY A 73 0.85 -8.60 -0.74
CA GLY A 73 1.67 -7.84 -1.67
C GLY A 73 2.64 -6.91 -0.96
N ALA A 74 3.72 -6.54 -1.61
CA ALA A 74 4.69 -5.60 -1.06
C ALA A 74 4.01 -4.27 -0.70
N GLY A 75 4.19 -3.82 0.53
CA GLY A 75 3.58 -2.58 1.03
C GLY A 75 2.05 -2.62 1.25
N GLN A 76 1.40 -3.76 1.06
CA GLN A 76 -0.07 -3.91 1.16
C GLN A 76 -0.56 -4.33 2.55
N MET A 77 0.21 -4.06 3.60
CA MET A 77 -0.27 -4.27 4.96
C MET A 77 -1.46 -3.35 5.24
N ASN A 78 -2.63 -3.95 5.54
CA ASN A 78 -3.80 -3.19 5.94
C ASN A 78 -3.63 -2.72 7.40
N PRO A 79 -3.50 -1.41 7.65
CA PRO A 79 -3.31 -0.87 8.99
C PRO A 79 -4.43 -1.25 9.97
N GLN A 80 -5.69 -1.20 9.53
CA GLN A 80 -6.84 -1.54 10.36
C GLN A 80 -6.80 -3.00 10.81
N LYS A 81 -6.38 -3.92 9.93
CA LYS A 81 -6.25 -5.34 10.27
C LYS A 81 -5.22 -5.56 11.37
N LEU A 82 -4.06 -4.90 11.28
CA LEU A 82 -3.01 -5.00 12.28
C LEU A 82 -3.47 -4.40 13.62
N MET A 83 -4.07 -3.21 13.59
CA MET A 83 -4.62 -2.54 14.77
C MET A 83 -5.66 -3.42 15.47
N THR A 84 -6.61 -3.98 14.71
CA THR A 84 -7.64 -4.87 15.24
C THR A 84 -7.04 -6.12 15.90
N ALA A 85 -6.01 -6.71 15.30
CA ALA A 85 -5.34 -7.88 15.86
C ALA A 85 -4.61 -7.56 17.17
N ILE A 86 -3.95 -6.38 17.27
CA ILE A 86 -3.26 -5.94 18.49
C ILE A 86 -4.26 -5.66 19.61
N VAL A 87 -5.32 -4.90 19.31
CA VAL A 87 -6.39 -4.59 20.30
C VAL A 87 -7.11 -5.87 20.74
N GLY A 88 -7.35 -6.79 19.80
CA GLY A 88 -7.93 -8.10 20.07
C GLY A 88 -7.01 -9.07 20.80
N ARG A 89 -5.74 -8.68 21.09
CA ARG A 89 -4.73 -9.51 21.75
C ARG A 89 -4.38 -10.80 21.00
N VAL A 90 -4.49 -10.75 19.66
CA VAL A 90 -4.15 -11.85 18.75
C VAL A 90 -3.27 -11.36 17.59
N PRO A 91 -2.22 -10.55 17.86
CA PRO A 91 -1.35 -10.10 16.79
C PRO A 91 -0.54 -11.27 16.22
N PRO A 92 0.02 -11.16 15.00
CA PRO A 92 1.02 -12.11 14.52
C PRO A 92 2.29 -12.03 15.36
N ASP A 93 3.14 -13.04 15.24
CA ASP A 93 4.44 -13.05 15.94
C ASP A 93 5.47 -12.17 15.23
N VAL A 94 5.42 -12.12 13.89
CA VAL A 94 6.32 -11.32 13.05
C VAL A 94 5.53 -10.61 11.97
N ILE A 95 5.90 -9.35 11.70
CA ILE A 95 5.42 -8.57 10.57
C ILE A 95 6.59 -8.23 9.66
N HIS A 96 6.38 -8.37 8.34
CA HIS A 96 7.26 -7.89 7.31
C HIS A 96 6.59 -6.76 6.54
N GLN A 97 7.13 -5.54 6.63
CA GLN A 97 6.51 -4.34 6.06
C GLN A 97 7.51 -3.30 5.62
N ASP A 98 7.04 -2.29 4.87
CA ASP A 98 7.86 -1.15 4.43
C ASP A 98 8.44 -0.40 5.63
N ARG A 99 9.75 -0.13 5.60
CA ARG A 99 10.48 0.51 6.71
C ARG A 99 9.98 1.89 7.05
N PHE A 100 9.49 2.65 6.07
CA PHE A 100 9.06 4.04 6.34
C PHE A 100 7.89 4.13 7.33
N THR A 101 7.12 3.06 7.47
CA THR A 101 5.99 3.01 8.40
C THR A 101 6.42 2.73 9.85
N ILE A 102 7.68 2.33 10.07
CA ILE A 102 8.16 1.94 11.41
C ILE A 102 8.03 3.09 12.42
N GLY A 103 8.35 4.32 12.02
CA GLY A 103 8.24 5.48 12.91
C GLY A 103 6.81 5.73 13.38
N ASP A 104 5.82 5.62 12.49
CA ASP A 104 4.41 5.76 12.83
C ASP A 104 3.94 4.66 13.80
N TRP A 105 4.20 3.40 13.47
CA TRP A 105 3.83 2.26 14.31
C TRP A 105 4.52 2.28 15.68
N ALA A 106 5.80 2.61 15.71
CA ALA A 106 6.58 2.71 16.94
C ALA A 106 6.07 3.84 17.84
N SER A 107 5.65 4.96 17.26
CA SER A 107 5.10 6.10 18.02
C SER A 107 3.80 5.76 18.74
N ARG A 108 3.03 4.81 18.19
CA ARG A 108 1.77 4.28 18.74
C ARG A 108 1.98 3.08 19.65
N ASP A 109 3.23 2.77 20.00
CA ASP A 109 3.59 1.64 20.87
C ASP A 109 3.10 0.27 20.36
N THR A 110 2.98 0.14 19.03
CA THR A 110 2.46 -1.05 18.35
C THR A 110 3.50 -2.17 18.27
N PHE A 111 4.79 -1.81 18.19
CA PHE A 111 5.90 -2.75 18.11
C PHE A 111 6.73 -2.79 19.38
N GLN A 112 7.32 -3.96 19.63
CA GLN A 112 8.31 -4.11 20.70
C GLN A 112 9.65 -3.52 20.27
N PRO A 113 10.34 -2.74 21.14
CA PRO A 113 11.74 -2.40 20.89
C PRO A 113 12.61 -3.65 20.91
N LEU A 114 13.47 -3.79 19.91
CA LEU A 114 14.33 -4.97 19.71
C LEU A 114 15.70 -4.84 20.40
N ASP A 115 16.00 -3.68 21.00
CA ASP A 115 17.28 -3.42 21.66
C ASP A 115 17.65 -4.46 22.72
N ARG A 116 16.69 -4.98 23.44
CA ARG A 116 16.89 -6.03 24.43
C ARG A 116 17.41 -7.31 23.77
N PHE A 117 16.76 -7.76 22.72
CA PHE A 117 17.16 -8.97 21.99
C PHE A 117 18.53 -8.82 21.36
N ILE A 118 18.83 -7.65 20.76
CA ILE A 118 20.14 -7.33 20.18
C ILE A 118 21.25 -7.41 21.23
N ARG A 119 21.00 -6.87 22.43
CA ARG A 119 22.00 -6.89 23.53
C ARG A 119 22.18 -8.29 24.10
N GLU A 120 21.11 -9.05 24.32
CA GLU A 120 21.15 -10.41 24.84
C GLU A 120 21.95 -11.33 23.91
N ASP A 121 21.82 -11.15 22.62
CA ASP A 121 22.50 -11.95 21.59
C ASP A 121 23.83 -11.38 21.11
N ALA A 122 24.35 -10.28 21.67
CA ALA A 122 25.53 -9.57 21.15
C ALA A 122 26.80 -10.44 20.97
N LYS A 123 26.93 -11.48 21.78
CA LYS A 123 28.07 -12.43 21.75
C LYS A 123 27.79 -13.67 20.89
N ALA A 124 26.56 -13.85 20.37
CA ALA A 124 26.22 -15.01 19.57
C ALA A 124 26.89 -14.94 18.17
N PRO A 125 27.26 -16.08 17.59
CA PRO A 125 27.88 -16.12 16.26
C PRO A 125 26.96 -15.52 15.17
N ASP A 126 25.64 -15.64 15.35
CA ASP A 126 24.56 -15.16 14.48
C ASP A 126 23.99 -13.80 14.95
N ALA A 127 24.72 -13.07 15.81
CA ALA A 127 24.28 -11.77 16.31
C ALA A 127 23.96 -10.78 15.19
N VAL A 128 22.85 -10.07 15.34
CA VAL A 128 22.50 -8.92 14.49
C VAL A 128 23.35 -7.72 14.94
N ARG A 129 24.21 -7.23 14.07
CA ARG A 129 25.08 -6.06 14.33
C ARG A 129 24.67 -4.90 13.43
N PRO A 130 24.46 -3.69 13.96
CA PRO A 130 24.15 -2.50 13.15
C PRO A 130 25.12 -2.28 11.99
N SER A 131 26.43 -2.51 12.24
CA SER A 131 27.51 -2.37 11.24
C SER A 131 27.37 -3.28 10.02
N ASP A 132 26.65 -4.38 10.14
CA ASP A 132 26.42 -5.32 9.03
C ASP A 132 25.37 -4.78 8.02
N PHE A 133 24.61 -3.75 8.40
CA PHE A 133 23.56 -3.17 7.56
C PHE A 133 24.00 -1.86 6.92
N TYR A 134 23.32 -1.47 5.83
CA TYR A 134 23.44 -0.12 5.29
C TYR A 134 22.88 0.89 6.29
N ASP A 135 23.58 2.00 6.50
CA ASP A 135 23.22 3.02 7.49
C ASP A 135 21.81 3.58 7.25
N ALA A 136 21.48 3.88 6.00
CA ALA A 136 20.14 4.36 5.62
C ALA A 136 19.04 3.37 6.03
N CYS A 137 19.27 2.06 5.86
CA CYS A 137 18.29 1.03 6.22
C CYS A 137 18.14 0.90 7.74
N TRP A 138 19.25 0.95 8.47
CA TRP A 138 19.24 0.83 9.93
C TRP A 138 18.57 2.04 10.59
N GLN A 139 18.89 3.24 10.11
CA GLN A 139 18.30 4.47 10.62
C GLN A 139 16.80 4.56 10.34
N GLU A 140 16.32 4.16 9.15
CA GLU A 140 14.90 4.13 8.81
C GLU A 140 14.10 3.12 9.68
N ALA A 141 14.76 2.09 10.26
CA ALA A 141 14.17 1.12 11.17
C ALA A 141 14.27 1.51 12.67
N THR A 142 14.86 2.67 12.95
CA THR A 142 15.13 3.19 14.31
C THR A 142 14.27 4.42 14.56
N TYR A 143 13.51 4.43 15.67
CA TYR A 143 12.70 5.56 16.08
C TYR A 143 13.09 6.05 17.48
N ARG A 144 13.38 7.35 17.62
CA ARG A 144 13.83 7.98 18.89
C ARG A 144 14.97 7.20 19.58
N GLY A 145 15.95 6.77 18.79
CA GLY A 145 17.15 6.06 19.27
C GLY A 145 16.93 4.60 19.67
N ARG A 146 15.73 4.03 19.45
CA ARG A 146 15.42 2.62 19.72
C ARG A 146 15.12 1.87 18.42
N VAL A 147 15.62 0.65 18.32
CA VAL A 147 15.42 -0.21 17.15
C VAL A 147 14.08 -0.94 17.27
N TYR A 148 13.17 -0.74 16.34
CA TYR A 148 11.85 -1.38 16.33
C TYR A 148 11.70 -2.45 15.25
N ALA A 149 12.60 -2.46 14.26
CA ALA A 149 12.60 -3.47 13.21
C ALA A 149 14.02 -3.79 12.75
N ILE A 150 14.19 -4.99 12.18
CA ILE A 150 15.46 -5.38 11.53
C ILE A 150 15.28 -5.30 10.02
N PRO A 151 16.08 -4.48 9.32
CA PRO A 151 15.99 -4.35 7.86
C PRO A 151 16.25 -5.68 7.15
N SER A 152 15.39 -6.03 6.19
CA SER A 152 15.46 -7.29 5.44
C SER A 152 16.02 -7.09 4.03
N GLY A 153 15.20 -6.56 3.16
CA GLY A 153 15.57 -6.17 1.80
C GLY A 153 15.73 -4.67 1.67
N THR A 154 16.50 -4.24 0.68
CA THR A 154 16.61 -2.84 0.31
C THR A 154 16.55 -2.68 -1.20
N ASP A 155 16.23 -1.49 -1.61
CA ASP A 155 16.23 -1.06 -2.99
C ASP A 155 16.74 0.38 -3.06
N ASP A 156 17.17 0.77 -4.23
CA ASP A 156 17.54 2.15 -4.53
C ASP A 156 17.24 2.47 -6.01
N ARG A 157 17.35 3.72 -6.41
CA ARG A 157 16.86 4.24 -7.68
C ARG A 157 17.99 4.56 -8.63
N ALA A 158 17.85 4.11 -9.90
CA ALA A 158 18.76 4.42 -10.98
C ALA A 158 17.99 4.69 -12.27
N LEU A 159 18.63 5.35 -13.23
CA LEU A 159 18.09 5.57 -14.56
C LEU A 159 18.27 4.31 -15.41
N TYR A 160 17.18 3.71 -15.85
CA TYR A 160 17.14 2.72 -16.91
C TYR A 160 16.88 3.41 -18.25
N TYR A 161 17.56 2.99 -19.31
CA TYR A 161 17.34 3.49 -20.64
C TYR A 161 17.50 2.40 -21.69
N ASN A 162 16.68 2.48 -22.73
CA ASN A 162 16.72 1.55 -23.86
C ASN A 162 17.79 2.03 -24.87
N ARG A 163 18.86 1.24 -25.02
CA ARG A 163 20.02 1.59 -25.85
C ARG A 163 19.72 1.57 -27.35
N GLU A 164 18.77 0.72 -27.78
CA GLU A 164 18.32 0.66 -29.16
C GLU A 164 17.57 1.95 -29.53
N LEU A 165 16.63 2.37 -28.69
CA LEU A 165 15.88 3.63 -28.89
C LEU A 165 16.80 4.86 -28.84
N PHE A 166 17.88 4.82 -28.07
CA PHE A 166 18.91 5.88 -28.09
C PHE A 166 19.57 5.99 -29.47
N ARG A 167 19.98 4.85 -30.07
CA ARG A 167 20.58 4.85 -31.42
C ARG A 167 19.59 5.35 -32.48
N GLU A 168 18.33 4.90 -32.42
CA GLU A 168 17.26 5.39 -33.31
C GLU A 168 17.10 6.92 -33.26
N ALA A 169 17.19 7.49 -32.05
CA ALA A 169 17.08 8.93 -31.86
C ALA A 169 18.40 9.71 -32.12
N GLY A 170 19.46 9.02 -32.58
CA GLY A 170 20.79 9.63 -32.78
C GLY A 170 21.48 10.04 -31.48
N LEU A 171 21.12 9.39 -30.35
CA LEU A 171 21.77 9.59 -29.05
C LEU A 171 22.87 8.54 -28.87
N ASN A 172 23.95 8.89 -28.16
CA ASN A 172 25.01 7.94 -27.85
C ASN A 172 24.55 7.02 -26.68
N PRO A 173 24.35 5.69 -26.88
CA PRO A 173 23.91 4.77 -25.85
C PRO A 173 24.96 4.51 -24.75
N ASP A 174 26.23 4.91 -24.95
CA ASP A 174 27.29 4.79 -23.94
C ASP A 174 27.46 6.07 -23.10
N ARG A 175 26.65 7.10 -23.41
CA ARG A 175 26.65 8.38 -22.70
C ARG A 175 25.23 8.76 -22.28
N PRO A 176 24.67 8.06 -21.26
CA PRO A 176 23.35 8.42 -20.76
C PRO A 176 23.34 9.79 -20.07
N PRO A 177 22.17 10.44 -19.97
CA PRO A 177 22.05 11.74 -19.33
C PRO A 177 22.48 11.69 -17.86
N ARG A 178 23.23 12.68 -17.42
CA ARG A 178 23.76 12.81 -16.06
C ARG A 178 23.14 13.99 -15.31
N THR A 179 22.60 14.96 -16.04
CA THR A 179 21.93 16.14 -15.47
C THR A 179 20.46 16.17 -15.85
N TRP A 180 19.69 16.94 -15.10
CA TRP A 180 18.25 17.14 -15.39
C TRP A 180 18.04 17.76 -16.78
N ASP A 181 18.89 18.70 -17.19
CA ASP A 181 18.82 19.30 -18.52
C ASP A 181 19.06 18.26 -19.62
N GLU A 182 20.10 17.43 -19.46
CA GLU A 182 20.39 16.35 -20.40
C GLU A 182 19.25 15.31 -20.44
N LEU A 183 18.63 15.03 -19.29
CA LEU A 183 17.46 14.12 -19.19
C LEU A 183 16.26 14.69 -19.96
N LEU A 184 15.97 15.97 -19.79
CA LEU A 184 14.88 16.65 -20.48
C LEU A 184 15.11 16.66 -22.01
N GLU A 185 16.31 16.97 -22.45
CA GLU A 185 16.66 16.98 -23.89
C GLU A 185 16.58 15.56 -24.48
N ALA A 186 17.08 14.55 -23.77
CA ALA A 186 16.93 13.17 -24.19
C ALA A 186 15.45 12.73 -24.22
N ALA A 187 14.66 13.16 -23.24
CA ALA A 187 13.22 12.87 -23.18
C ALA A 187 12.48 13.41 -24.41
N LYS A 188 12.75 14.66 -24.81
CA LYS A 188 12.19 15.27 -26.02
C LYS A 188 12.58 14.50 -27.28
N ARG A 189 13.87 14.18 -27.46
CA ARG A 189 14.39 13.48 -28.65
C ARG A 189 13.87 12.06 -28.80
N LEU A 190 13.62 11.37 -27.68
CA LEU A 190 13.14 10.00 -27.64
C LEU A 190 11.61 9.92 -27.77
N THR A 191 10.90 11.02 -27.59
CA THR A 191 9.44 11.09 -27.73
C THR A 191 9.05 11.09 -29.19
N VAL A 192 8.12 10.23 -29.57
CA VAL A 192 7.62 10.08 -30.95
C VAL A 192 6.11 10.17 -30.93
N LEU A 193 5.58 11.03 -31.79
CA LEU A 193 4.15 11.20 -31.99
C LEU A 193 3.69 10.45 -33.23
N GLU A 194 2.44 10.00 -33.23
CA GLU A 194 1.71 9.54 -34.40
C GLU A 194 1.22 10.73 -35.24
N PRO A 195 0.80 10.53 -36.50
CA PRO A 195 0.28 11.60 -37.35
C PRO A 195 -0.94 12.34 -36.76
N ASP A 196 -1.71 11.68 -35.89
CA ASP A 196 -2.86 12.28 -35.19
C ASP A 196 -2.45 13.05 -33.94
N GLY A 197 -1.15 13.16 -33.66
CA GLY A 197 -0.61 13.85 -32.50
C GLY A 197 -0.60 13.04 -31.20
N SER A 198 -1.13 11.81 -31.20
CA SER A 198 -1.05 10.91 -30.06
C SER A 198 0.38 10.38 -29.86
N PHE A 199 0.70 9.89 -28.66
CA PHE A 199 2.00 9.30 -28.42
C PHE A 199 2.12 7.88 -28.97
N ARG A 200 3.13 7.62 -29.80
CA ARG A 200 3.63 6.27 -30.06
C ARG A 200 4.61 5.84 -28.96
N ARG A 201 5.46 6.75 -28.51
CA ARG A 201 6.50 6.55 -27.49
C ARG A 201 6.75 7.84 -26.74
N ILE A 202 6.95 7.74 -25.42
CA ILE A 202 7.43 8.83 -24.56
C ILE A 202 8.87 8.57 -24.16
N GLY A 203 9.70 9.60 -24.18
CA GLY A 203 11.10 9.51 -23.81
C GLY A 203 11.30 9.25 -22.32
N PHE A 204 10.61 10.01 -21.47
CA PHE A 204 10.70 9.91 -20.02
C PHE A 204 9.48 10.53 -19.34
N ILE A 205 8.97 9.90 -18.28
CA ILE A 205 7.91 10.42 -17.43
C ILE A 205 8.45 10.49 -15.99
N PRO A 206 8.43 11.65 -15.32
CA PRO A 206 9.12 11.86 -14.05
C PRO A 206 8.72 10.92 -12.91
N ASN A 207 7.44 10.54 -12.80
CA ASN A 207 6.93 9.65 -11.76
C ASN A 207 6.61 8.24 -12.27
N TYR A 208 6.91 7.93 -13.53
CA TYR A 208 6.81 6.56 -14.04
C TYR A 208 7.96 5.72 -13.50
N GLY A 209 7.64 4.59 -12.91
CA GLY A 209 8.54 3.84 -12.08
C GLY A 209 8.35 4.22 -10.60
N ASN A 210 9.41 4.28 -9.84
CA ASN A 210 9.35 4.68 -8.43
C ASN A 210 10.30 5.85 -8.14
N SER A 211 10.08 6.97 -8.84
CA SER A 211 10.88 8.19 -8.80
C SER A 211 10.04 9.39 -8.37
N TRP A 212 9.66 9.40 -7.11
CA TRP A 212 8.85 10.46 -6.51
C TRP A 212 9.67 11.72 -6.17
N LEU A 213 8.99 12.80 -5.81
CA LEU A 213 9.60 14.09 -5.44
C LEU A 213 10.72 13.95 -4.38
N TYR A 214 10.65 12.94 -3.51
CA TYR A 214 11.73 12.66 -2.54
C TYR A 214 13.12 12.58 -3.20
N LEU A 215 13.24 11.80 -4.28
CA LEU A 215 14.50 11.65 -4.98
C LEU A 215 15.00 12.97 -5.55
N TYR A 216 14.16 13.67 -6.32
CA TYR A 216 14.51 14.93 -6.98
C TYR A 216 14.84 16.02 -5.97
N SER A 217 14.08 16.12 -4.89
CA SER A 217 14.34 17.10 -3.83
C SER A 217 15.70 16.87 -3.15
N TRP A 218 16.01 15.62 -2.75
CA TRP A 218 17.33 15.30 -2.16
C TRP A 218 18.48 15.54 -3.13
N GLN A 219 18.30 15.21 -4.40
CA GLN A 219 19.29 15.52 -5.44
C GLN A 219 19.57 17.02 -5.53
N ASN A 220 18.57 17.85 -5.28
CA ASN A 220 18.68 19.31 -5.25
C ASN A 220 19.05 19.88 -3.86
N GLY A 221 19.24 19.04 -2.84
CA GLY A 221 19.63 19.44 -1.48
C GLY A 221 18.46 19.82 -0.57
N GLY A 222 17.21 19.48 -0.95
CA GLY A 222 16.04 19.65 -0.11
C GLY A 222 15.95 18.59 0.98
N GLU A 223 15.25 18.93 2.07
CA GLU A 223 14.92 18.02 3.17
C GLU A 223 13.44 18.22 3.55
N PHE A 224 12.78 17.17 3.98
CA PHE A 224 11.33 17.17 4.22
C PHE A 224 10.94 17.48 5.66
N MET A 225 11.90 17.33 6.58
CA MET A 225 11.73 17.60 8.00
C MET A 225 12.95 18.35 8.54
N SER A 226 12.76 19.18 9.57
CA SER A 226 13.87 19.73 10.35
C SER A 226 14.61 18.62 11.09
N ALA A 227 15.87 18.86 11.43
CA ALA A 227 16.73 17.87 12.09
C ALA A 227 16.17 17.38 13.44
N ASP A 228 15.41 18.21 14.15
CA ASP A 228 14.74 17.87 15.40
C ASP A 228 13.39 17.14 15.18
N GLY A 229 12.95 16.94 13.93
CA GLY A 229 11.71 16.27 13.56
C GLY A 229 10.44 17.06 13.92
N ARG A 230 10.54 18.35 14.31
CA ARG A 230 9.40 19.14 14.78
C ARG A 230 8.75 20.01 13.73
N ARG A 231 9.44 20.28 12.62
CA ARG A 231 8.93 21.12 11.54
C ARG A 231 8.96 20.38 10.22
N CYS A 232 7.86 20.44 9.51
CA CYS A 232 7.79 20.03 8.12
C CYS A 232 8.44 21.12 7.25
N THR A 233 9.35 20.70 6.37
CA THR A 233 10.08 21.58 5.44
C THR A 233 9.78 21.21 3.98
N LEU A 234 8.62 20.63 3.71
CA LEU A 234 8.20 20.16 2.39
C LEU A 234 8.26 21.27 1.33
N ASP A 235 7.95 22.51 1.70
CA ASP A 235 7.95 23.71 0.82
C ASP A 235 9.28 24.46 0.76
N ASN A 236 10.39 23.81 1.17
CA ASN A 236 11.69 24.45 1.02
C ASN A 236 12.01 24.73 -0.44
N ARG A 237 12.83 25.76 -0.70
CA ARG A 237 13.22 26.21 -2.04
C ARG A 237 13.64 25.06 -2.97
N TYR A 238 14.41 24.12 -2.46
CA TYR A 238 14.98 23.04 -3.25
C TYR A 238 13.94 21.99 -3.65
N SER A 239 12.96 21.74 -2.79
CA SER A 239 11.80 20.90 -3.13
C SER A 239 10.89 21.57 -4.16
N VAL A 240 10.72 22.91 -4.07
CA VAL A 240 9.98 23.69 -5.06
C VAL A 240 10.65 23.62 -6.44
N GLU A 241 11.97 23.85 -6.50
CA GLU A 241 12.75 23.74 -7.74
C GLU A 241 12.70 22.31 -8.32
N ALA A 242 12.74 21.29 -7.49
CA ALA A 242 12.65 19.89 -7.92
C ALA A 242 11.26 19.58 -8.49
N LEU A 243 10.19 20.03 -7.85
CA LEU A 243 8.84 19.86 -8.36
C LEU A 243 8.62 20.66 -9.64
N GLN A 244 9.19 21.86 -9.76
CA GLN A 244 9.14 22.64 -10.99
C GLN A 244 9.81 21.87 -12.15
N PHE A 245 10.98 21.26 -11.94
CA PHE A 245 11.61 20.41 -12.96
C PHE A 245 10.68 19.27 -13.41
N MET A 246 9.97 18.62 -12.49
CA MET A 246 9.01 17.57 -12.85
C MET A 246 7.87 18.13 -13.70
N VAL A 247 7.34 19.32 -13.37
CA VAL A 247 6.32 20.03 -14.17
C VAL A 247 6.86 20.38 -15.56
N ASP A 248 8.07 20.92 -15.65
CA ASP A 248 8.71 21.32 -16.91
C ASP A 248 8.85 20.12 -17.86
N VAL A 249 9.12 18.91 -17.34
CA VAL A 249 9.15 17.70 -18.17
C VAL A 249 7.77 17.37 -18.73
N TYR A 250 6.71 17.45 -17.92
CA TYR A 250 5.34 17.24 -18.42
C TYR A 250 4.93 18.28 -19.45
N ASP A 251 5.22 19.55 -19.20
CA ASP A 251 4.90 20.63 -20.13
C ASP A 251 5.64 20.48 -21.47
N ALA A 252 6.91 20.07 -21.42
CA ALA A 252 7.69 19.77 -22.63
C ALA A 252 7.13 18.60 -23.45
N LEU A 253 6.38 17.72 -22.84
CA LEU A 253 5.67 16.61 -23.49
C LEU A 253 4.26 16.99 -23.95
N GLY A 254 3.81 18.22 -23.75
CA GLY A 254 2.47 18.69 -24.14
C GLY A 254 1.44 18.71 -23.01
N GLY A 255 1.88 18.53 -21.77
CA GLY A 255 1.07 18.61 -20.56
C GLY A 255 0.70 17.25 -19.96
N VAL A 256 0.41 17.25 -18.65
CA VAL A 256 0.12 16.05 -17.88
C VAL A 256 -1.09 15.28 -18.42
N THR A 257 -2.17 15.95 -18.77
CA THR A 257 -3.41 15.34 -19.29
C THR A 257 -3.15 14.45 -20.50
N LYS A 258 -2.30 14.89 -21.42
CA LYS A 258 -1.91 14.12 -22.60
C LYS A 258 -1.06 12.90 -22.24
N VAL A 259 -0.13 13.08 -21.30
CA VAL A 259 0.73 12.00 -20.80
C VAL A 259 -0.09 10.97 -20.06
N ASP A 260 -1.02 11.37 -19.19
CA ASP A 260 -1.89 10.49 -18.41
C ASP A 260 -2.84 9.70 -19.32
N ALA A 261 -3.39 10.31 -20.36
CA ALA A 261 -4.18 9.59 -21.35
C ALA A 261 -3.39 8.43 -21.98
N PHE A 262 -2.12 8.65 -22.35
CA PHE A 262 -1.24 7.60 -22.86
C PHE A 262 -0.89 6.57 -21.77
N ALA A 263 -0.59 7.03 -20.55
CA ALA A 263 -0.21 6.19 -19.43
C ALA A 263 -1.38 5.35 -18.88
N SER A 264 -2.63 5.76 -19.08
CA SER A 264 -3.82 4.99 -18.67
C SER A 264 -3.89 3.58 -19.27
N GLY A 265 -3.23 3.37 -20.42
CA GLY A 265 -3.08 2.07 -21.07
C GLY A 265 -1.87 1.24 -20.58
N PHE A 266 -1.12 1.71 -19.60
CA PHE A 266 0.06 1.02 -19.11
C PHE A 266 -0.33 -0.22 -18.28
N GLN A 267 0.45 -1.26 -18.47
CA GLN A 267 0.30 -2.52 -17.74
C GLN A 267 1.64 -2.87 -17.08
N THR A 268 1.64 -3.90 -16.29
CA THR A 268 2.82 -4.38 -15.57
C THR A 268 3.33 -5.70 -16.15
N GLN A 269 4.39 -6.24 -15.59
CA GLN A 269 5.01 -7.51 -15.99
C GLN A 269 5.52 -7.47 -17.44
N GLU A 270 5.12 -8.42 -18.27
CA GLU A 270 5.56 -8.51 -19.68
C GLU A 270 5.10 -7.33 -20.54
N LEU A 271 4.05 -6.64 -20.14
CA LEU A 271 3.48 -5.47 -20.84
C LEU A 271 3.95 -4.14 -20.26
N ASP A 272 4.93 -4.15 -19.34
CA ASP A 272 5.54 -2.91 -18.81
C ASP A 272 6.00 -2.01 -19.97
N PRO A 273 5.64 -0.72 -19.95
CA PRO A 273 5.94 0.23 -21.04
C PRO A 273 7.42 0.36 -21.37
N PHE A 274 8.32 0.21 -20.41
CA PHE A 274 9.76 0.19 -20.67
C PHE A 274 10.18 -1.09 -21.39
N LEU A 275 9.65 -2.24 -21.00
CA LEU A 275 9.94 -3.53 -21.65
C LEU A 275 9.40 -3.59 -23.08
N THR A 276 8.28 -2.94 -23.34
CA THR A 276 7.64 -2.89 -24.66
C THR A 276 8.13 -1.71 -25.54
N GLY A 277 9.02 -0.86 -25.02
CA GLY A 277 9.57 0.29 -25.75
C GLY A 277 8.62 1.48 -25.88
N LYS A 278 7.50 1.51 -25.16
CA LYS A 278 6.58 2.65 -25.11
C LYS A 278 7.12 3.81 -24.28
N VAL A 279 7.96 3.51 -23.30
CA VAL A 279 8.72 4.49 -22.53
C VAL A 279 10.20 4.16 -22.69
N ALA A 280 10.99 5.13 -23.15
CA ALA A 280 12.39 4.88 -23.49
C ALA A 280 13.33 4.95 -22.29
N MET A 281 13.00 5.74 -21.28
CA MET A 281 13.78 5.93 -20.04
C MET A 281 12.86 5.92 -18.83
N LYS A 282 13.31 5.34 -17.72
CA LYS A 282 12.63 5.45 -16.42
C LYS A 282 13.64 5.45 -15.26
N ILE A 283 13.31 6.14 -14.19
CA ILE A 283 14.04 6.02 -12.93
C ILE A 283 13.24 5.07 -12.03
N ASP A 284 13.86 3.94 -11.66
CA ASP A 284 13.17 2.89 -10.93
C ASP A 284 14.16 2.05 -10.11
N GLY A 285 13.63 1.10 -9.35
CA GLY A 285 14.40 0.26 -8.45
C GLY A 285 15.12 -0.92 -9.12
N ASN A 286 15.99 -1.56 -8.34
CA ASN A 286 16.77 -2.72 -8.79
C ASN A 286 15.92 -3.95 -9.16
N TRP A 287 14.66 -4.02 -8.72
CA TRP A 287 13.71 -5.09 -9.12
C TRP A 287 13.39 -5.13 -10.61
N VAL A 288 13.57 -4.02 -11.32
CA VAL A 288 13.38 -3.97 -12.78
C VAL A 288 14.34 -4.93 -13.51
N LEU A 289 15.53 -5.16 -12.95
CA LEU A 289 16.47 -6.13 -13.51
C LEU A 289 15.88 -7.54 -13.53
N GLN A 290 15.17 -7.94 -12.47
CA GLN A 290 14.50 -9.25 -12.44
C GLN A 290 13.35 -9.31 -13.43
N GLY A 291 12.58 -8.20 -13.58
CA GLY A 291 11.53 -8.07 -14.59
C GLY A 291 12.09 -8.22 -16.03
N ILE A 292 13.19 -7.53 -16.34
CA ILE A 292 13.87 -7.66 -17.63
C ILE A 292 14.35 -9.10 -17.85
N GLY A 293 15.03 -9.68 -16.86
CA GLY A 293 15.50 -11.06 -16.93
C GLY A 293 14.39 -12.09 -17.12
N ARG A 294 13.20 -11.80 -16.62
CA ARG A 294 12.05 -12.69 -16.69
C ARG A 294 11.27 -12.56 -18.00
N TYR A 295 11.02 -11.34 -18.48
CA TYR A 295 10.08 -11.09 -19.58
C TYR A 295 10.76 -10.66 -20.89
N ARG A 296 11.91 -9.98 -20.82
CA ARG A 296 12.65 -9.47 -21.98
C ARG A 296 14.16 -9.57 -21.77
N PRO A 297 14.69 -10.79 -21.60
CA PRO A 297 16.13 -11.01 -21.37
C PRO A 297 17.03 -10.53 -22.53
N ASP A 298 16.47 -10.39 -23.73
CA ASP A 298 17.10 -9.89 -24.94
C ASP A 298 17.22 -8.38 -24.99
N LEU A 299 16.37 -7.62 -24.27
CA LEU A 299 16.34 -6.14 -24.30
C LEU A 299 17.75 -5.52 -24.16
N ASP A 300 18.17 -4.68 -25.10
CA ASP A 300 19.41 -3.90 -24.99
C ASP A 300 19.16 -2.65 -24.16
N PHE A 301 19.57 -2.69 -22.90
CA PHE A 301 19.37 -1.60 -21.96
C PHE A 301 20.66 -1.20 -21.23
N GLY A 302 20.68 0.01 -20.72
CA GLY A 302 21.69 0.49 -19.80
C GLY A 302 21.08 0.94 -18.48
N VAL A 303 21.93 0.98 -17.45
CA VAL A 303 21.59 1.57 -16.15
C VAL A 303 22.70 2.52 -15.74
N ALA A 304 22.31 3.70 -15.29
CA ALA A 304 23.21 4.76 -14.83
C ALA A 304 22.66 5.37 -13.51
N PRO A 305 23.49 6.07 -12.72
CA PRO A 305 22.96 6.88 -11.61
C PRO A 305 21.87 7.82 -12.10
N ALA A 306 20.83 8.03 -11.28
CA ALA A 306 19.76 8.94 -11.61
C ALA A 306 20.32 10.37 -11.82
N PRO A 307 19.93 11.07 -12.92
CA PRO A 307 20.42 12.41 -13.23
C PRO A 307 20.14 13.41 -12.11
N VAL A 308 21.06 14.33 -11.90
CA VAL A 308 21.03 15.34 -10.82
C VAL A 308 21.06 16.76 -11.40
N PRO A 309 20.78 17.82 -10.62
CA PRO A 309 21.01 19.19 -11.08
C PRO A 309 22.45 19.40 -11.54
N ARG A 310 22.62 20.15 -12.64
CA ARG A 310 23.95 20.50 -13.21
C ARG A 310 24.86 21.09 -12.16
N GLU A 311 24.35 21.99 -11.32
CA GLU A 311 25.08 22.65 -10.25
C GLU A 311 25.75 21.62 -9.29
N ARG A 312 25.08 20.51 -8.99
CA ARG A 312 25.66 19.46 -8.13
C ARG A 312 26.92 18.86 -8.78
N LEU A 313 26.89 18.52 -10.05
CA LEU A 313 28.07 17.94 -10.72
C LEU A 313 29.21 18.97 -10.85
N GLU A 314 28.90 20.22 -11.13
CA GLU A 314 29.90 21.30 -11.21
C GLU A 314 30.59 21.52 -9.84
N GLN A 315 29.86 21.43 -8.72
CA GLN A 315 30.40 21.64 -7.38
C GLN A 315 31.09 20.40 -6.81
N THR A 316 30.68 19.18 -7.20
CA THR A 316 31.24 17.94 -6.68
C THR A 316 32.39 17.38 -7.53
N LEU A 317 32.34 17.54 -8.85
CA LEU A 317 33.33 17.02 -9.80
C LEU A 317 34.08 18.13 -10.56
N GLY A 318 33.43 19.29 -10.81
CA GLY A 318 33.96 20.37 -11.59
C GLY A 318 34.79 21.41 -10.80
N GLY A 319 34.96 21.23 -9.51
CA GLY A 319 35.79 22.09 -8.63
C GLY A 319 35.15 23.43 -8.25
N LYS A 320 33.93 23.74 -8.69
CA LYS A 320 33.19 24.94 -8.24
C LYS A 320 32.83 24.77 -6.75
N LYS A 321 33.01 25.82 -5.96
CA LYS A 321 32.58 25.84 -4.57
C LYS A 321 31.08 26.17 -4.47
N GLY A 322 30.38 25.54 -3.54
CA GLY A 322 28.96 25.78 -3.30
C GLY A 322 28.35 24.79 -2.30
N ARG A 323 27.03 24.75 -2.27
CA ARG A 323 26.25 23.93 -1.30
C ARG A 323 26.49 22.42 -1.39
N PHE A 324 26.99 21.92 -2.50
CA PHE A 324 27.27 20.50 -2.71
C PHE A 324 28.76 20.14 -2.56
N THR A 325 29.61 21.10 -2.22
CA THR A 325 31.04 20.85 -2.01
C THR A 325 31.24 19.79 -0.93
N GLY A 326 32.02 18.74 -1.23
CA GLY A 326 32.25 17.62 -0.32
C GLY A 326 31.11 16.59 -0.23
N GLN A 327 30.03 16.79 -0.98
CA GLN A 327 28.95 15.82 -1.09
C GLN A 327 29.18 14.84 -2.26
N PRO A 328 28.50 13.68 -2.28
CA PRO A 328 28.56 12.78 -3.42
C PRO A 328 27.94 13.42 -4.67
N PRO A 329 28.51 13.12 -5.87
CA PRO A 329 28.01 13.68 -7.13
C PRO A 329 26.60 13.19 -7.49
N PHE A 330 26.30 11.95 -7.12
CA PHE A 330 24.97 11.34 -7.28
C PHE A 330 24.42 10.93 -5.94
N ILE A 331 23.11 10.97 -5.83
CA ILE A 331 22.33 10.53 -4.67
C ILE A 331 21.25 9.59 -5.16
N THR A 332 20.97 8.56 -4.37
CA THR A 332 19.84 7.70 -4.58
C THR A 332 18.90 7.72 -3.38
N TRP A 333 17.71 7.19 -3.57
CA TRP A 333 16.71 6.97 -2.52
C TRP A 333 16.64 5.49 -2.19
N SER A 334 16.87 5.12 -0.93
CA SER A 334 16.67 3.76 -0.43
C SER A 334 15.24 3.60 0.09
N GLY A 335 14.59 2.55 -0.37
CA GLY A 335 13.38 1.99 0.19
C GLY A 335 13.62 0.58 0.73
N GLY A 336 12.54 -0.18 0.91
CA GLY A 336 12.57 -1.60 1.24
C GLY A 336 11.87 -1.94 2.54
N PHE A 337 12.07 -3.17 2.99
CA PHE A 337 11.26 -3.80 4.02
C PHE A 337 12.06 -4.14 5.27
N SER A 338 11.33 -4.39 6.36
CA SER A 338 11.91 -4.83 7.63
C SER A 338 10.97 -5.79 8.37
N TYR A 339 11.56 -6.56 9.28
CA TYR A 339 10.84 -7.43 10.21
C TYR A 339 10.67 -6.73 11.54
N ALA A 340 9.44 -6.70 12.07
CA ALA A 340 9.12 -6.19 13.39
C ALA A 340 8.36 -7.25 14.20
N ILE A 341 8.42 -7.14 15.53
CA ILE A 341 7.65 -7.96 16.47
C ILE A 341 6.56 -7.07 17.05
N PRO A 342 5.28 -7.36 16.79
CA PRO A 342 4.18 -6.62 17.39
C PRO A 342 4.15 -6.75 18.91
N ARG A 343 3.65 -5.72 19.58
CA ARG A 343 3.37 -5.81 21.02
C ARG A 343 2.27 -6.86 21.26
N GLY A 344 2.48 -7.73 22.23
CA GLY A 344 1.56 -8.82 22.54
C GLY A 344 1.72 -10.07 21.68
N ALA A 345 2.76 -10.16 20.85
CA ALA A 345 3.12 -11.40 20.14
C ALA A 345 3.26 -12.56 21.12
N ALA A 346 2.72 -13.72 20.74
CA ALA A 346 2.67 -14.90 21.64
C ALA A 346 4.05 -15.55 21.82
N HIS A 347 4.90 -15.50 20.79
CA HIS A 347 6.18 -16.20 20.72
C HIS A 347 7.35 -15.27 20.38
N PRO A 348 7.67 -14.25 21.20
CA PRO A 348 8.66 -13.21 20.83
C PRO A 348 10.09 -13.74 20.72
N LYS A 349 10.46 -14.82 21.43
CA LYS A 349 11.79 -15.45 21.32
C LYS A 349 11.95 -16.19 19.99
N GLU A 350 10.97 -16.95 19.58
CA GLU A 350 10.93 -17.67 18.32
C GLU A 350 10.83 -16.68 17.15
N ALA A 351 10.06 -15.59 17.32
CA ALA A 351 10.01 -14.48 16.38
C ALA A 351 11.38 -13.84 16.17
N TRP A 352 12.12 -13.58 17.25
CA TRP A 352 13.49 -13.07 17.18
C TRP A 352 14.44 -14.04 16.48
N ALA A 353 14.39 -15.33 16.81
CA ALA A 353 15.18 -16.37 16.14
C ALA A 353 14.87 -16.42 14.64
N PHE A 354 13.58 -16.33 14.26
CA PHE A 354 13.16 -16.26 12.86
C PHE A 354 13.75 -15.02 12.17
N ILE A 355 13.64 -13.84 12.77
CA ILE A 355 14.17 -12.59 12.21
C ILE A 355 15.68 -12.69 11.99
N LYS A 356 16.45 -13.15 12.98
CA LYS A 356 17.90 -13.35 12.84
C LYS A 356 18.24 -14.27 11.68
N TRP A 357 17.56 -15.41 11.61
CA TRP A 357 17.71 -16.34 10.50
C TRP A 357 17.44 -15.67 9.15
N MET A 358 16.30 -14.96 9.06
CA MET A 358 15.88 -14.33 7.83
C MET A 358 16.80 -13.20 7.33
N VAL A 359 17.66 -12.64 8.14
CA VAL A 359 18.64 -11.63 7.73
C VAL A 359 20.09 -12.15 7.68
N SER A 360 20.28 -13.47 7.86
CA SER A 360 21.61 -14.08 7.91
C SER A 360 22.19 -14.36 6.52
N PRO A 361 23.52 -14.34 6.35
CA PRO A 361 24.17 -14.72 5.10
C PRO A 361 23.87 -16.15 4.66
N GLU A 362 23.77 -17.10 5.60
CA GLU A 362 23.47 -18.49 5.30
C GLU A 362 22.07 -18.65 4.69
N ALA A 363 21.07 -18.03 5.29
CA ALA A 363 19.71 -18.04 4.78
C ALA A 363 19.63 -17.37 3.39
N GLY A 364 20.38 -16.29 3.16
CA GLY A 364 20.51 -15.65 1.86
C GLY A 364 21.10 -16.55 0.79
N LEU A 365 22.10 -17.35 1.11
CA LEU A 365 22.70 -18.32 0.19
C LEU A 365 21.73 -19.46 -0.15
N ILE A 366 20.97 -19.96 0.82
CA ILE A 366 19.92 -20.97 0.60
C ILE A 366 18.84 -20.44 -0.33
N GLU A 367 18.38 -19.21 -0.07
CA GLU A 367 17.42 -18.52 -0.94
C GLU A 367 17.94 -18.40 -2.38
N ALA A 368 19.16 -17.87 -2.53
CA ALA A 368 19.77 -17.67 -3.84
C ALA A 368 19.93 -18.98 -4.62
N LYS A 369 20.37 -20.05 -3.96
CA LYS A 369 20.51 -21.38 -4.55
C LYS A 369 19.19 -21.93 -5.07
N ALA A 370 18.16 -21.89 -4.24
CA ALA A 370 16.86 -22.43 -4.60
C ALA A 370 16.18 -21.59 -5.69
N GLN A 371 16.26 -20.24 -5.60
CA GLN A 371 15.70 -19.37 -6.63
C GLN A 371 16.44 -19.48 -7.96
N GLN A 372 17.78 -19.62 -7.94
CA GLN A 372 18.54 -19.85 -9.16
C GLN A 372 18.15 -21.17 -9.84
N ALA A 373 17.98 -22.25 -9.07
CA ALA A 373 17.54 -23.54 -9.59
C ALA A 373 16.15 -23.44 -10.23
N TYR A 374 15.22 -22.74 -9.57
CA TYR A 374 13.89 -22.50 -10.10
C TYR A 374 13.92 -21.65 -11.39
N ASN A 375 14.65 -20.54 -11.39
CA ASN A 375 14.76 -19.70 -12.58
C ASN A 375 15.35 -20.47 -13.76
N ARG A 376 16.40 -21.27 -13.50
CA ARG A 376 17.01 -22.14 -14.53
C ARG A 376 16.02 -23.15 -15.11
N SER A 377 15.15 -23.76 -14.27
CA SER A 377 14.11 -24.68 -14.76
C SER A 377 13.06 -24.01 -15.66
N LYS A 378 12.92 -22.68 -15.53
CA LYS A 378 12.03 -21.85 -16.37
C LYS A 378 12.78 -21.18 -17.54
N GLY A 379 14.06 -21.51 -17.79
CA GLY A 379 14.88 -20.90 -18.85
C GLY A 379 15.22 -19.42 -18.62
N ARG A 380 15.19 -18.94 -17.37
CA ARG A 380 15.37 -17.52 -17.00
C ARG A 380 16.70 -17.29 -16.29
N PRO A 381 17.37 -16.14 -16.50
CA PRO A 381 18.54 -15.76 -15.71
C PRO A 381 18.13 -15.53 -14.26
N TYR A 382 19.00 -15.88 -13.31
CA TYR A 382 18.86 -15.50 -11.93
C TYR A 382 19.55 -14.17 -11.67
N ILE A 383 18.84 -13.23 -11.08
CA ILE A 383 19.34 -11.91 -10.68
C ILE A 383 18.99 -11.74 -9.19
N PRO A 384 20.00 -11.69 -8.29
CA PRO A 384 19.76 -11.54 -6.87
C PRO A 384 19.00 -10.26 -6.52
N THR A 385 18.20 -10.33 -5.48
CA THR A 385 17.68 -9.15 -4.76
C THR A 385 18.79 -8.55 -3.88
N ILE A 386 18.66 -7.26 -3.54
CA ILE A 386 19.61 -6.61 -2.64
C ILE A 386 19.09 -6.72 -1.21
N SER A 387 19.89 -7.30 -0.33
CA SER A 387 19.63 -7.33 1.11
C SER A 387 20.01 -6.00 1.76
N ALA A 388 19.32 -5.64 2.83
CA ALA A 388 19.78 -4.55 3.70
C ALA A 388 21.06 -4.90 4.48
N ASN A 389 21.36 -6.19 4.63
CA ASN A 389 22.60 -6.68 5.25
C ASN A 389 23.71 -6.81 4.20
N LYS A 390 24.80 -6.03 4.37
CA LYS A 390 25.96 -5.99 3.47
C LYS A 390 26.63 -7.36 3.33
N ARG A 391 26.72 -8.13 4.41
CA ARG A 391 27.35 -9.46 4.40
C ARG A 391 26.56 -10.48 3.58
N VAL A 392 25.22 -10.37 3.56
CA VAL A 392 24.37 -11.18 2.68
C VAL A 392 24.67 -10.86 1.22
N ASN A 393 24.73 -9.57 0.87
CA ASN A 393 25.04 -9.14 -0.50
C ASN A 393 26.40 -9.63 -0.96
N GLU A 394 27.44 -9.50 -0.12
CA GLU A 394 28.78 -10.02 -0.43
C GLU A 394 28.80 -11.53 -0.67
N ALA A 395 28.14 -12.31 0.21
CA ALA A 395 28.08 -13.77 0.09
C ALA A 395 27.31 -14.20 -1.16
N VAL A 396 26.12 -13.62 -1.38
CA VAL A 396 25.26 -13.96 -2.53
C VAL A 396 25.89 -13.49 -3.83
N PHE A 397 26.44 -12.28 -3.89
CA PHE A 397 27.09 -11.79 -5.11
C PHE A 397 28.32 -12.60 -5.48
N ARG A 398 29.14 -13.01 -4.49
CA ARG A 398 30.30 -13.88 -4.72
C ARG A 398 29.92 -15.23 -5.33
N ALA A 399 28.84 -15.84 -4.83
CA ALA A 399 28.44 -17.19 -5.21
C ALA A 399 27.46 -17.23 -6.40
N TYR A 400 26.63 -16.20 -6.57
CA TYR A 400 25.48 -16.21 -7.47
C TYR A 400 25.35 -14.93 -8.31
N ALA A 401 26.42 -14.14 -8.52
CA ALA A 401 26.39 -13.01 -9.44
C ALA A 401 25.91 -13.42 -10.82
N PRO A 402 25.12 -12.60 -11.52
CA PRO A 402 24.70 -12.87 -12.89
C PRO A 402 25.91 -13.11 -13.80
N ALA A 403 25.87 -14.17 -14.60
CA ALA A 403 26.96 -14.50 -15.55
C ALA A 403 27.11 -13.38 -16.61
N SER A 404 25.98 -12.87 -17.12
CA SER A 404 25.97 -11.81 -18.13
C SER A 404 26.38 -10.47 -17.54
N PRO A 405 27.37 -9.77 -18.12
CA PRO A 405 27.75 -8.42 -17.74
C PRO A 405 26.60 -7.42 -17.81
N LYS A 406 25.63 -7.63 -18.69
CA LYS A 406 24.41 -6.86 -18.88
C LYS A 406 23.57 -6.73 -17.60
N PHE A 407 23.54 -7.75 -16.75
CA PHE A 407 22.84 -7.72 -15.45
C PHE A 407 23.82 -7.51 -14.28
N ARG A 408 25.04 -8.02 -14.39
CA ARG A 408 26.03 -7.94 -13.31
C ARG A 408 26.49 -6.50 -13.04
N ARG A 409 26.77 -5.72 -14.10
CA ARG A 409 27.19 -4.31 -13.95
C ARG A 409 26.11 -3.42 -13.32
N PRO A 410 24.85 -3.45 -13.78
CA PRO A 410 23.77 -2.72 -13.12
C PRO A 410 23.54 -3.13 -11.66
N LEU A 411 23.54 -4.44 -11.37
CA LEU A 411 23.37 -4.91 -10.00
C LEU A 411 24.49 -4.38 -9.07
N ARG A 412 25.73 -4.35 -9.57
CA ARG A 412 26.85 -3.75 -8.82
C ARG A 412 26.65 -2.27 -8.60
N LEU A 413 26.19 -1.53 -9.62
CA LEU A 413 25.88 -0.10 -9.50
C LEU A 413 24.90 0.16 -8.35
N PHE A 414 23.79 -0.59 -8.27
CA PHE A 414 22.82 -0.44 -7.19
C PHE A 414 23.45 -0.73 -5.82
N ILE A 415 24.24 -1.79 -5.69
CA ILE A 415 24.95 -2.11 -4.44
C ILE A 415 25.88 -0.96 -4.01
N ASP A 416 26.62 -0.38 -4.96
CA ASP A 416 27.56 0.69 -4.69
C ASP A 416 26.84 2.01 -4.36
N MET A 417 25.71 2.30 -5.00
CA MET A 417 24.89 3.49 -4.75
C MET A 417 24.26 3.50 -3.36
N MET A 418 24.09 2.35 -2.70
CA MET A 418 23.60 2.30 -1.32
C MET A 418 24.47 3.07 -0.32
N ALA A 419 25.75 3.32 -0.63
CA ALA A 419 26.63 4.14 0.20
C ALA A 419 26.22 5.63 0.25
N VAL A 420 25.48 6.10 -0.74
CA VAL A 420 25.01 7.49 -0.87
C VAL A 420 23.49 7.60 -0.83
N ALA A 421 22.83 6.56 -0.34
CA ALA A 421 21.38 6.48 -0.29
C ALA A 421 20.81 7.37 0.84
N LYS A 422 19.77 8.12 0.49
CA LYS A 422 18.90 8.81 1.44
C LYS A 422 17.69 7.93 1.76
N PHE A 423 17.04 8.19 2.89
CA PHE A 423 15.83 7.49 3.33
C PHE A 423 14.76 8.49 3.77
N ARG A 424 13.52 8.05 3.79
CA ARG A 424 12.38 8.89 4.19
C ARG A 424 12.47 9.26 5.67
N PRO A 425 12.00 10.46 6.06
CA PRO A 425 12.01 10.87 7.45
C PRO A 425 11.30 9.86 8.36
N VAL A 426 11.96 9.45 9.43
CA VAL A 426 11.37 8.56 10.45
C VAL A 426 10.55 9.42 11.42
N THR A 427 9.26 9.50 11.18
CA THR A 427 8.34 10.35 11.92
C THR A 427 6.98 9.65 12.09
N PHE A 428 6.22 10.08 13.08
CA PHE A 428 4.83 9.61 13.28
C PHE A 428 3.83 10.18 12.26
N VAL A 429 4.23 11.19 11.47
CA VAL A 429 3.44 11.75 10.36
C VAL A 429 3.96 11.27 9.01
N GLY A 430 4.70 10.16 8.95
CA GLY A 430 5.34 9.68 7.72
C GLY A 430 4.34 9.45 6.60
N GLN A 431 3.21 8.79 6.88
CA GLN A 431 2.16 8.56 5.90
C GLN A 431 1.52 9.88 5.43
N ARG A 432 1.26 10.81 6.36
CA ARG A 432 0.69 12.12 6.00
C ARG A 432 1.63 12.92 5.10
N LEU A 433 2.93 12.89 5.41
CA LEU A 433 3.95 13.53 4.57
C LEU A 433 4.01 12.92 3.17
N TRP A 434 3.86 11.57 3.08
CA TRP A 434 3.76 10.87 1.80
C TRP A 434 2.53 11.33 1.01
N ASP A 435 1.36 11.35 1.61
CA ASP A 435 0.11 11.71 0.93
C ASP A 435 0.14 13.16 0.44
N GLU A 436 0.70 14.07 1.26
CA GLU A 436 0.77 15.48 0.92
C GLU A 436 1.80 15.80 -0.17
N HIS A 437 2.94 15.08 -0.24
CA HIS A 437 3.87 15.30 -1.34
C HIS A 437 3.32 14.76 -2.68
N VAL A 438 2.58 13.63 -2.65
CA VAL A 438 1.89 13.11 -3.84
C VAL A 438 0.80 14.08 -4.29
N ARG A 439 -0.01 14.58 -3.37
CA ARG A 439 -1.04 15.59 -3.66
C ARG A 439 -0.45 16.87 -4.24
N ALA A 440 0.66 17.35 -3.67
CA ALA A 440 1.33 18.56 -4.17
C ALA A 440 1.89 18.35 -5.58
N PHE A 441 2.44 17.17 -5.86
CA PHE A 441 2.88 16.79 -7.20
C PHE A 441 1.70 16.80 -8.18
N ASP A 442 0.61 16.14 -7.85
CA ASP A 442 -0.59 16.08 -8.69
C ASP A 442 -1.15 17.48 -8.98
N GLN A 443 -1.31 18.31 -7.95
CA GLN A 443 -1.79 19.68 -8.11
C GLN A 443 -0.88 20.55 -8.97
N ALA A 444 0.44 20.42 -8.83
CA ALA A 444 1.39 21.23 -9.58
C ALA A 444 1.52 20.77 -11.04
N THR A 445 1.45 19.47 -11.31
CA THR A 445 1.49 18.95 -12.69
C THR A 445 0.21 19.27 -13.46
N HIS A 446 -0.95 19.29 -12.77
CA HIS A 446 -2.24 19.73 -13.31
C HIS A 446 -2.46 21.25 -13.11
N HIS A 447 -1.41 22.07 -13.18
CA HIS A 447 -1.48 23.50 -12.89
C HIS A 447 -2.46 24.28 -13.78
N ARG A 448 -2.74 23.82 -15.00
CA ARG A 448 -3.73 24.43 -15.91
C ARG A 448 -5.15 24.32 -15.38
N GLU A 449 -5.46 23.27 -14.63
CA GLU A 449 -6.77 22.98 -14.02
C GLU A 449 -6.85 23.48 -12.58
N THR A 450 -5.80 23.24 -11.82
CA THR A 450 -5.76 23.58 -10.38
C THR A 450 -5.37 25.03 -10.11
N HIS A 451 -4.77 25.69 -11.10
CA HIS A 451 -4.19 27.05 -10.99
C HIS A 451 -3.16 27.18 -9.86
N LYS A 452 -2.44 26.08 -9.53
CA LYS A 452 -1.44 26.05 -8.46
C LYS A 452 -0.03 25.92 -9.00
N THR A 453 0.84 26.78 -8.47
CA THR A 453 2.28 26.64 -8.66
C THR A 453 2.86 25.54 -7.74
N PRO A 454 4.04 24.99 -8.06
CA PRO A 454 4.74 24.06 -7.16
C PRO A 454 4.91 24.62 -5.74
N ALA A 455 5.24 25.89 -5.59
CA ALA A 455 5.40 26.55 -4.30
C ALA A 455 4.09 26.58 -3.50
N GLN A 456 2.97 26.90 -4.13
CA GLN A 456 1.66 26.93 -3.49
C GLN A 456 1.21 25.52 -3.08
N ALA A 457 1.36 24.54 -3.95
CA ALA A 457 0.97 23.15 -3.68
C ALA A 457 1.77 22.55 -2.50
N LEU A 458 3.10 22.79 -2.48
CA LEU A 458 3.96 22.32 -1.39
C LEU A 458 3.72 23.07 -0.08
N ALA A 459 3.43 24.38 -0.12
CA ALA A 459 3.10 25.15 1.08
C ALA A 459 1.79 24.68 1.72
N GLU A 460 0.78 24.30 0.93
CA GLU A 460 -0.44 23.68 1.46
C GLU A 460 -0.13 22.34 2.11
N GLY A 461 0.63 21.47 1.44
CA GLY A 461 1.03 20.17 1.99
C GLY A 461 1.81 20.32 3.29
N ARG A 462 2.77 21.27 3.36
CA ARG A 462 3.49 21.59 4.59
C ARG A 462 2.55 21.99 5.72
N ARG A 463 1.57 22.85 5.43
CA ARG A 463 0.59 23.31 6.45
C ARG A 463 -0.19 22.13 7.02
N VAL A 464 -0.65 21.22 6.19
CA VAL A 464 -1.40 20.03 6.62
C VAL A 464 -0.53 19.10 7.48
N VAL A 465 0.68 18.79 7.04
CA VAL A 465 1.63 17.95 7.81
C VAL A 465 2.01 18.63 9.12
N GLN A 466 2.25 19.97 9.12
CA GLN A 466 2.59 20.70 10.35
C GLN A 466 1.45 20.71 11.35
N THR A 467 0.21 20.83 10.89
CA THR A 467 -0.98 20.77 11.78
C THR A 467 -1.03 19.43 12.51
N GLU A 468 -0.78 18.33 11.81
CA GLU A 468 -0.73 16.99 12.41
C GLU A 468 0.45 16.81 13.38
N LEU A 469 1.63 17.36 13.03
CA LEU A 469 2.79 17.41 13.93
C LEU A 469 2.45 18.15 15.23
N ASP A 470 1.88 19.35 15.10
CA ASP A 470 1.52 20.20 16.24
C ASP A 470 0.45 19.55 17.13
N LYS A 471 -0.50 18.82 16.54
CA LYS A 471 -1.53 18.06 17.26
C LYS A 471 -0.91 17.00 18.17
N VAL A 472 0.01 16.19 17.62
CA VAL A 472 0.66 15.14 18.41
C VAL A 472 1.56 15.73 19.50
N PHE A 473 2.31 16.81 19.22
CA PHE A 473 3.12 17.46 20.26
C PHE A 473 2.29 18.12 21.35
N ARG A 474 1.06 18.56 21.06
CA ARG A 474 0.13 19.13 22.05
C ARG A 474 -0.76 18.08 22.72
N ARG A 475 -0.71 16.82 22.26
CA ARG A 475 -1.59 15.74 22.72
C ARG A 475 -1.60 15.62 24.25
N GLU A 476 -0.45 15.72 24.89
CA GLU A 476 -0.32 15.61 26.34
C GLU A 476 -1.00 16.76 27.11
N GLN A 477 -1.27 17.90 26.46
CA GLN A 477 -1.96 19.05 27.06
C GLN A 477 -3.46 18.84 27.20
N PHE A 478 -4.04 17.91 26.42
CA PHE A 478 -5.45 17.59 26.50
C PHE A 478 -5.75 16.62 27.63
N PRO A 479 -6.82 16.85 28.40
CA PRO A 479 -7.19 15.97 29.51
C PRO A 479 -7.61 14.59 29.00
N LEU A 480 -7.20 13.56 29.74
CA LEU A 480 -7.75 12.23 29.54
C LEU A 480 -9.26 12.26 29.77
N LEU A 481 -10.00 11.54 28.93
CA LEU A 481 -11.42 11.39 29.12
C LEU A 481 -11.68 10.62 30.42
N PRO A 482 -12.41 11.19 31.40
CA PRO A 482 -12.70 10.49 32.64
C PRO A 482 -13.44 9.17 32.35
N PRO A 483 -13.04 8.05 32.97
CA PRO A 483 -13.71 6.75 32.76
C PRO A 483 -15.21 6.78 33.10
N ALA A 484 -15.64 7.72 33.94
CA ALA A 484 -17.03 7.91 34.27
C ALA A 484 -17.89 8.37 33.08
N VAL A 485 -17.33 9.13 32.13
CA VAL A 485 -18.10 9.73 31.03
C VAL A 485 -18.73 8.66 30.12
N PRO A 486 -18.01 7.66 29.58
CA PRO A 486 -18.62 6.60 28.79
C PRO A 486 -19.60 5.76 29.60
N VAL A 487 -19.35 5.56 30.89
CA VAL A 487 -20.26 4.84 31.78
C VAL A 487 -21.55 5.63 31.99
N VAL A 488 -21.47 6.91 32.29
CA VAL A 488 -22.66 7.77 32.45
C VAL A 488 -23.44 7.83 31.14
N THR A 489 -22.76 8.00 30.01
CA THR A 489 -23.43 7.99 28.70
C THR A 489 -24.15 6.66 28.44
N ALA A 490 -23.52 5.53 28.71
CA ALA A 490 -24.14 4.22 28.57
C ALA A 490 -25.34 4.03 29.52
N VAL A 491 -25.24 4.54 30.76
CA VAL A 491 -26.34 4.49 31.72
C VAL A 491 -27.52 5.38 31.28
N VAL A 492 -27.26 6.58 30.79
CA VAL A 492 -28.30 7.50 30.30
C VAL A 492 -29.00 6.90 29.07
N LEU A 493 -28.23 6.42 28.08
CA LEU A 493 -28.81 5.81 26.88
C LEU A 493 -29.54 4.50 27.20
N GLY A 494 -28.97 3.67 28.07
CA GLY A 494 -29.60 2.45 28.55
C GLY A 494 -30.87 2.74 29.33
N GLY A 495 -30.88 3.76 30.17
CA GLY A 495 -32.06 4.23 30.90
C GLY A 495 -33.16 4.78 29.98
N ALA A 496 -32.79 5.54 28.95
CA ALA A 496 -33.72 6.03 27.92
C ALA A 496 -34.34 4.87 27.15
N LEU A 497 -33.52 3.90 26.73
CA LEU A 497 -33.97 2.68 26.03
C LEU A 497 -34.89 1.87 26.92
N LEU A 498 -34.53 1.65 28.17
CA LEU A 498 -35.35 0.92 29.15
C LEU A 498 -36.68 1.64 29.39
N SER A 499 -36.67 2.96 29.51
CA SER A 499 -37.89 3.78 29.67
C SER A 499 -38.80 3.64 28.43
N PHE A 500 -38.21 3.65 27.22
CA PHE A 500 -38.95 3.41 25.97
C PHE A 500 -39.55 2.00 25.94
N VAL A 501 -38.77 0.99 26.31
CA VAL A 501 -39.27 -0.43 26.38
C VAL A 501 -40.41 -0.53 27.38
N ILE A 502 -40.27 0.03 28.60
CA ILE A 502 -41.34 0.04 29.61
C ILE A 502 -42.59 0.76 29.11
N TRP A 503 -42.43 1.90 28.42
CA TRP A 503 -43.54 2.62 27.83
C TRP A 503 -44.26 1.76 26.77
N ARG A 504 -43.53 1.12 25.87
CA ARG A 504 -44.08 0.22 24.83
C ARG A 504 -44.79 -1.01 25.48
N LEU A 505 -44.16 -1.61 26.49
CA LEU A 505 -44.77 -2.71 27.23
C LEU A 505 -46.09 -2.30 27.90
N ARG A 506 -46.14 -1.14 28.56
CA ARG A 506 -47.37 -0.61 29.15
C ARG A 506 -48.44 -0.37 28.08
N THR A 507 -48.05 0.10 26.90
CA THR A 507 -48.99 0.30 25.78
C THR A 507 -49.56 -1.04 25.29
N ILE A 508 -48.70 -2.07 25.09
CA ILE A 508 -49.12 -3.42 24.68
C ILE A 508 -50.04 -4.04 25.72
N LEU A 509 -49.76 -3.89 27.01
CA LEU A 509 -50.59 -4.45 28.11
C LEU A 509 -51.99 -3.80 28.17
N ARG A 510 -52.17 -2.59 27.65
CA ARG A 510 -53.47 -1.89 27.59
C ARG A 510 -54.29 -2.23 26.35
N MET A 511 -53.73 -3.01 25.40
CA MET A 511 -54.45 -3.47 24.19
C MET A 511 -55.40 -4.63 24.51
N GLY A 512 -56.44 -4.79 23.68
CA GLY A 512 -57.31 -5.95 23.74
C GLY A 512 -56.57 -7.27 23.48
N LYS A 513 -57.13 -8.40 23.88
CA LYS A 513 -56.44 -9.72 23.87
C LYS A 513 -55.82 -10.06 22.50
N VAL A 514 -56.52 -9.88 21.38
CA VAL A 514 -56.05 -10.22 20.05
C VAL A 514 -54.90 -9.30 19.64
N ALA A 515 -55.08 -7.99 19.71
CA ALA A 515 -54.05 -7.00 19.37
C ALA A 515 -52.79 -7.14 20.24
N ARG A 516 -52.97 -7.57 21.52
CA ARG A 516 -51.83 -7.82 22.41
C ARG A 516 -51.04 -9.07 22.00
N GLN A 517 -51.70 -10.14 21.57
CA GLN A 517 -51.03 -11.35 21.07
C GLN A 517 -50.27 -11.04 19.77
N GLU A 518 -50.84 -10.31 18.85
CA GLU A 518 -50.17 -9.86 17.63
C GLU A 518 -48.97 -8.98 17.93
N ALA A 519 -49.14 -8.01 18.87
CA ALA A 519 -48.04 -7.14 19.27
C ALA A 519 -46.88 -7.90 19.92
N TRP A 520 -47.17 -8.89 20.78
CA TRP A 520 -46.13 -9.75 21.36
C TRP A 520 -45.46 -10.62 20.31
N ALA A 521 -46.20 -11.23 19.40
CA ALA A 521 -45.65 -11.99 18.29
C ALA A 521 -44.72 -11.10 17.44
N GLY A 522 -45.16 -9.89 17.11
CA GLY A 522 -44.36 -8.92 16.38
C GLY A 522 -43.08 -8.52 17.09
N VAL A 523 -43.14 -8.21 18.39
CA VAL A 523 -41.96 -7.85 19.19
C VAL A 523 -40.99 -9.04 19.27
N LEU A 524 -41.52 -10.26 19.54
CA LEU A 524 -40.67 -11.46 19.64
C LEU A 524 -39.98 -11.76 18.30
N PHE A 525 -40.71 -11.63 17.19
CA PHE A 525 -40.18 -11.88 15.86
C PHE A 525 -39.13 -10.83 15.44
N ALA A 526 -39.36 -9.54 15.77
CA ALA A 526 -38.44 -8.46 15.45
C ALA A 526 -37.25 -8.35 16.43
N SER A 527 -37.35 -8.89 17.64
CA SER A 527 -36.36 -8.69 18.71
C SER A 527 -34.94 -9.15 18.37
N PRO A 528 -34.67 -10.26 17.66
CA PRO A 528 -33.29 -10.63 17.31
C PRO A 528 -32.65 -9.63 16.39
N TRP A 529 -33.42 -9.11 15.41
CA TRP A 529 -32.93 -8.05 14.50
C TRP A 529 -32.72 -6.73 15.23
N LEU A 530 -33.67 -6.30 16.06
CA LEU A 530 -33.56 -5.07 16.85
C LEU A 530 -32.38 -5.10 17.81
N LEU A 531 -32.17 -6.24 18.49
CA LEU A 531 -31.02 -6.42 19.37
C LEU A 531 -29.69 -6.36 18.59
N GLY A 532 -29.63 -7.07 17.47
CA GLY A 532 -28.48 -7.02 16.57
C GLY A 532 -28.20 -5.60 16.09
N PHE A 533 -29.23 -4.87 15.62
CA PHE A 533 -29.09 -3.48 15.20
C PHE A 533 -28.60 -2.56 16.33
N LEU A 534 -29.17 -2.65 17.53
CA LEU A 534 -28.79 -1.82 18.68
C LEU A 534 -27.34 -2.09 19.10
N VAL A 535 -26.92 -3.33 19.18
CA VAL A 535 -25.58 -3.71 19.66
C VAL A 535 -24.51 -3.53 18.57
N LEU A 536 -24.79 -3.98 17.34
CA LEU A 536 -23.78 -4.07 16.29
C LEU A 536 -23.77 -2.87 15.34
N THR A 537 -24.81 -2.03 15.36
CA THR A 537 -24.90 -0.86 14.48
C THR A 537 -25.08 0.43 15.25
N ALA A 538 -26.17 0.60 15.97
CA ALA A 538 -26.47 1.85 16.68
C ALA A 538 -25.46 2.14 17.81
N GLY A 539 -25.06 1.12 18.56
CA GLY A 539 -24.06 1.29 19.63
C GLY A 539 -22.71 1.81 19.11
N PRO A 540 -22.08 1.18 18.10
CA PRO A 540 -20.86 1.69 17.46
C PRO A 540 -21.02 3.07 16.87
N ILE A 541 -22.14 3.42 16.23
CA ILE A 541 -22.40 4.77 15.68
C ILE A 541 -22.38 5.81 16.80
N VAL A 542 -23.13 5.59 17.88
CA VAL A 542 -23.17 6.51 19.03
C VAL A 542 -21.78 6.66 19.65
N THR A 543 -21.07 5.56 19.81
CA THR A 543 -19.69 5.57 20.33
C THR A 543 -18.76 6.37 19.40
N SER A 544 -18.86 6.21 18.08
CA SER A 544 -18.07 6.96 17.12
C SER A 544 -18.37 8.45 17.16
N ILE A 545 -19.64 8.84 17.28
CA ILE A 545 -20.04 10.26 17.44
C ILE A 545 -19.42 10.84 18.72
N PHE A 546 -19.44 10.08 19.81
CA PHE A 546 -18.83 10.53 21.05
C PHE A 546 -17.29 10.65 20.94
N LEU A 547 -16.63 9.65 20.35
CA LEU A 547 -15.19 9.65 20.15
C LEU A 547 -14.74 10.71 19.14
N SER A 548 -15.62 11.22 18.28
CA SER A 548 -15.28 12.32 17.34
C SER A 548 -14.91 13.63 18.04
N PHE A 549 -15.28 13.80 19.31
CA PHE A 549 -14.85 14.90 20.17
C PHE A 549 -13.55 14.60 20.93
N CYS A 550 -12.92 13.48 20.65
CA CYS A 550 -11.70 13.01 21.32
C CYS A 550 -10.56 12.84 20.30
N ASP A 551 -9.32 13.00 20.75
CA ASP A 551 -8.15 12.43 20.11
C ASP A 551 -8.00 10.97 20.57
N TYR A 552 -8.27 10.04 19.64
CA TYR A 552 -8.32 8.61 19.92
C TYR A 552 -7.72 7.80 18.79
N ASP A 553 -6.70 7.03 19.11
CA ASP A 553 -5.95 6.17 18.17
C ASP A 553 -6.18 4.67 18.39
N VAL A 554 -7.23 4.29 19.12
CA VAL A 554 -7.62 2.93 19.49
C VAL A 554 -6.67 2.26 20.51
N LEU A 555 -5.38 2.59 20.48
CA LEU A 555 -4.36 1.96 21.34
C LEU A 555 -4.19 2.67 22.69
N HIS A 556 -4.45 3.99 22.72
CA HIS A 556 -4.32 4.80 23.92
C HIS A 556 -5.70 5.29 24.41
N PRO A 557 -5.82 5.60 25.69
CA PRO A 557 -7.05 6.18 26.21
C PRO A 557 -7.42 7.47 25.48
N PRO A 558 -8.71 7.70 25.17
CA PRO A 558 -9.16 8.89 24.47
C PRO A 558 -8.91 10.16 25.29
N ARG A 559 -8.49 11.23 24.62
CA ARG A 559 -8.31 12.56 25.20
C ARG A 559 -9.37 13.50 24.64
N TYR A 560 -10.03 14.25 25.50
CA TYR A 560 -11.09 15.17 25.08
C TYR A 560 -10.49 16.41 24.41
N VAL A 561 -10.82 16.62 23.14
CA VAL A 561 -10.36 17.77 22.33
C VAL A 561 -11.49 18.69 21.88
N GLY A 562 -12.73 18.43 22.32
CA GLY A 562 -13.91 19.21 21.94
C GLY A 562 -14.16 19.16 20.43
N ILE A 563 -14.41 20.31 19.82
CA ILE A 563 -14.71 20.46 18.39
C ILE A 563 -13.46 20.52 17.50
N HIS A 564 -12.26 20.33 18.05
CA HIS A 564 -11.01 20.53 17.32
C HIS A 564 -10.90 19.65 16.06
N ASN A 565 -11.34 18.40 16.13
CA ASN A 565 -11.35 17.50 14.96
C ASN A 565 -12.25 18.04 13.83
N TYR A 566 -13.37 18.70 14.17
CA TYR A 566 -14.26 19.30 13.17
C TYR A 566 -13.65 20.58 12.56
N VAL A 567 -12.96 21.36 13.37
CA VAL A 567 -12.21 22.54 12.87
C VAL A 567 -11.11 22.08 11.91
N GLU A 568 -10.35 21.05 12.26
CA GLU A 568 -9.32 20.47 11.41
C GLU A 568 -9.90 19.95 10.09
N LEU A 569 -11.02 19.24 10.14
CA LEU A 569 -11.73 18.73 8.97
C LEU A 569 -12.16 19.87 8.02
N LEU A 570 -12.59 21.01 8.56
CA LEU A 570 -13.04 22.15 7.76
C LEU A 570 -11.88 23.08 7.31
N THR A 571 -10.69 22.94 7.87
CA THR A 571 -9.52 23.78 7.56
C THR A 571 -8.40 22.99 6.89
N ALA A 572 -7.63 22.22 7.64
CA ALA A 572 -6.48 21.47 7.14
C ALA A 572 -6.90 20.38 6.15
N ASP A 573 -7.97 19.64 6.45
CA ASP A 573 -8.48 18.55 5.64
C ASP A 573 -9.62 18.95 4.67
N SER A 574 -9.88 20.25 4.54
CA SER A 574 -10.98 20.76 3.72
C SER A 574 -10.97 20.30 2.27
N TYR A 575 -9.80 20.08 1.69
CA TYR A 575 -9.64 19.49 0.35
C TYR A 575 -10.24 18.08 0.30
N TYR A 576 -9.84 17.20 1.21
CA TYR A 576 -10.31 15.82 1.27
C TYR A 576 -11.81 15.74 1.57
N LEU A 577 -12.29 16.56 2.52
CA LEU A 577 -13.71 16.63 2.85
C LEU A 577 -14.56 17.02 1.64
N ARG A 578 -14.19 18.12 0.97
CA ARG A 578 -14.93 18.64 -0.20
C ARG A 578 -14.92 17.63 -1.35
N THR A 579 -13.75 17.06 -1.66
CA THR A 579 -13.60 16.08 -2.73
C THR A 579 -14.43 14.83 -2.44
N SER A 580 -14.39 14.32 -1.20
CA SER A 580 -15.15 13.13 -0.80
C SER A 580 -16.66 13.40 -0.84
N LEU A 581 -17.11 14.52 -0.29
CA LEU A 581 -18.54 14.89 -0.34
C LEU A 581 -19.05 15.07 -1.76
N TYR A 582 -18.27 15.74 -2.60
CA TYR A 582 -18.63 15.91 -4.02
C TYR A 582 -18.72 14.54 -4.74
N ASN A 583 -17.74 13.66 -4.55
CA ASN A 583 -17.73 12.33 -5.17
C ASN A 583 -18.94 11.49 -4.72
N VAL A 584 -19.21 11.46 -3.40
CA VAL A 584 -20.35 10.73 -2.85
C VAL A 584 -21.67 11.33 -3.35
N ALA A 585 -21.82 12.65 -3.33
CA ALA A 585 -23.02 13.33 -3.81
C ALA A 585 -23.24 13.06 -5.31
N TYR A 586 -22.20 13.16 -6.12
CA TYR A 586 -22.30 12.89 -7.56
C TYR A 586 -22.76 11.45 -7.84
N LEU A 587 -22.10 10.47 -7.21
CA LEU A 587 -22.45 9.05 -7.41
C LEU A 587 -23.84 8.73 -6.87
N ALA A 588 -24.24 9.33 -5.73
CA ALA A 588 -25.56 9.10 -5.16
C ALA A 588 -26.68 9.76 -5.99
N VAL A 589 -26.51 11.03 -6.37
CA VAL A 589 -27.56 11.79 -7.07
C VAL A 589 -27.73 11.34 -8.51
N ILE A 590 -26.67 10.94 -9.18
CA ILE A 590 -26.74 10.50 -10.59
C ILE A 590 -26.81 8.97 -10.67
N GLY A 591 -25.92 8.25 -9.99
CA GLY A 591 -25.79 6.81 -10.13
C GLY A 591 -27.00 6.04 -9.59
N ILE A 592 -27.54 6.42 -8.42
CA ILE A 592 -28.68 5.70 -7.82
C ILE A 592 -29.96 5.84 -8.67
N PRO A 593 -30.41 7.04 -9.06
CA PRO A 593 -31.61 7.17 -9.91
C PRO A 593 -31.43 6.49 -11.27
N LEU A 594 -30.25 6.63 -11.89
CA LEU A 594 -29.99 6.00 -13.19
C LEU A 594 -29.98 4.48 -13.07
N GLY A 595 -29.37 3.92 -12.00
CA GLY A 595 -29.37 2.48 -11.73
C GLY A 595 -30.79 1.93 -11.50
N ILE A 596 -31.62 2.66 -10.73
CA ILE A 596 -33.04 2.28 -10.54
C ILE A 596 -33.81 2.33 -11.87
N ALA A 597 -33.62 3.40 -12.66
CA ALA A 597 -34.30 3.56 -13.94
C ALA A 597 -33.88 2.45 -14.93
N THR A 598 -32.58 2.16 -15.04
CA THR A 598 -32.05 1.11 -15.93
C THR A 598 -32.52 -0.26 -15.46
N GLY A 599 -32.43 -0.58 -14.16
CA GLY A 599 -32.93 -1.83 -13.61
C GLY A 599 -34.43 -2.03 -13.84
N LEU A 600 -35.24 -0.98 -13.64
CA LEU A 600 -36.67 -1.01 -13.92
C LEU A 600 -36.93 -1.22 -15.40
N ALA A 601 -36.26 -0.49 -16.31
CA ALA A 601 -36.39 -0.65 -17.74
C ALA A 601 -36.06 -2.08 -18.20
N ILE A 602 -34.96 -2.65 -17.71
CA ILE A 602 -34.57 -4.03 -18.00
C ILE A 602 -35.63 -5.01 -17.46
N ALA A 603 -36.12 -4.81 -16.23
CA ALA A 603 -37.15 -5.65 -15.64
C ALA A 603 -38.47 -5.62 -16.45
N MET A 604 -38.86 -4.45 -16.92
CA MET A 604 -40.04 -4.29 -17.80
C MET A 604 -39.84 -5.01 -19.13
N LEU A 605 -38.66 -4.88 -19.76
CA LEU A 605 -38.33 -5.58 -21.01
C LEU A 605 -38.35 -7.10 -20.82
N LEU A 606 -37.76 -7.62 -19.74
CA LEU A 606 -37.71 -9.04 -19.39
C LEU A 606 -39.09 -9.61 -18.95
N ASN A 607 -40.06 -8.74 -18.64
CA ASN A 607 -41.43 -9.14 -18.36
C ASN A 607 -42.31 -9.20 -19.62
N SER A 608 -41.83 -8.79 -20.78
CA SER A 608 -42.55 -8.85 -22.05
C SER A 608 -42.71 -10.31 -22.54
N ARG A 609 -43.77 -10.57 -23.31
CA ARG A 609 -44.08 -11.90 -23.88
C ARG A 609 -43.42 -12.06 -25.25
N VAL A 610 -42.10 -12.20 -25.30
CA VAL A 610 -41.33 -12.38 -26.54
C VAL A 610 -40.77 -13.81 -26.59
N GLY A 611 -40.70 -14.41 -27.78
CA GLY A 611 -40.10 -15.71 -27.99
C GLY A 611 -38.60 -15.71 -27.55
N GLY A 612 -38.16 -16.76 -26.86
CA GLY A 612 -36.79 -16.86 -26.37
C GLY A 612 -36.48 -16.08 -25.05
N MET A 613 -37.51 -15.60 -24.35
CA MET A 613 -37.34 -14.81 -23.11
C MET A 613 -36.47 -15.50 -22.05
N SER A 614 -36.44 -16.82 -22.00
CA SER A 614 -35.59 -17.59 -21.09
C SER A 614 -34.09 -17.32 -21.36
N VAL A 615 -33.71 -17.23 -22.63
CA VAL A 615 -32.31 -16.94 -23.03
C VAL A 615 -31.96 -15.50 -22.63
N TYR A 616 -32.80 -14.52 -22.89
CA TYR A 616 -32.58 -13.13 -22.49
C TYR A 616 -32.41 -13.01 -20.96
N ARG A 617 -33.29 -13.64 -20.17
CA ARG A 617 -33.15 -13.66 -18.69
C ARG A 617 -31.83 -14.28 -18.24
N THR A 618 -31.38 -15.35 -18.85
CA THR A 618 -30.11 -15.99 -18.56
C THR A 618 -28.94 -15.03 -18.90
N CYS A 619 -28.96 -14.38 -20.05
CA CYS A 619 -27.91 -13.43 -20.44
C CYS A 619 -27.80 -12.23 -19.48
N PHE A 620 -28.91 -11.67 -19.02
CA PHE A 620 -28.91 -10.58 -18.04
C PHE A 620 -28.59 -11.03 -16.62
N TYR A 621 -28.82 -12.31 -16.29
CA TYR A 621 -28.43 -12.86 -14.99
C TYR A 621 -26.95 -13.26 -14.92
N LEU A 622 -26.35 -13.66 -16.04
CA LEU A 622 -24.97 -14.14 -16.11
C LEU A 622 -23.94 -13.19 -15.51
N PRO A 623 -23.99 -11.85 -15.74
CA PRO A 623 -23.05 -10.90 -15.12
C PRO A 623 -23.05 -10.91 -13.60
N SER A 624 -24.18 -11.23 -12.96
CA SER A 624 -24.28 -11.27 -11.49
C SER A 624 -23.48 -12.44 -10.85
N ILE A 625 -23.11 -13.44 -11.64
CA ILE A 625 -22.33 -14.62 -11.21
C ILE A 625 -20.82 -14.40 -11.42
N VAL A 626 -20.45 -13.41 -12.26
CA VAL A 626 -19.05 -13.12 -12.57
C VAL A 626 -18.35 -12.58 -11.31
N PRO A 627 -17.19 -13.12 -10.93
CA PRO A 627 -16.41 -12.57 -9.81
C PRO A 627 -16.08 -11.09 -10.03
N VAL A 628 -16.22 -10.28 -8.98
CA VAL A 628 -16.00 -8.81 -9.01
C VAL A 628 -14.65 -8.44 -9.63
N VAL A 629 -13.58 -9.21 -9.33
CA VAL A 629 -12.25 -8.97 -9.88
C VAL A 629 -12.23 -9.17 -11.40
N ALA A 630 -12.86 -10.22 -11.91
CA ALA A 630 -12.93 -10.48 -13.35
C ALA A 630 -13.76 -9.40 -14.06
N SER A 631 -14.87 -8.96 -13.46
CA SER A 631 -15.67 -7.84 -13.94
C SER A 631 -14.85 -6.54 -13.99
N ALA A 632 -14.08 -6.22 -12.93
CA ALA A 632 -13.23 -5.03 -12.90
C ALA A 632 -12.17 -5.03 -14.02
N VAL A 633 -11.51 -6.18 -14.27
CA VAL A 633 -10.53 -6.31 -15.36
C VAL A 633 -11.20 -6.13 -16.74
N LEU A 634 -12.37 -6.73 -16.93
CA LEU A 634 -13.13 -6.59 -18.17
C LEU A 634 -13.49 -5.11 -18.44
N TRP A 635 -14.03 -4.42 -17.44
CA TRP A 635 -14.41 -3.02 -17.58
C TRP A 635 -13.19 -2.10 -17.75
N ALA A 636 -12.04 -2.38 -17.10
CA ALA A 636 -10.81 -1.66 -17.36
C ALA A 636 -10.33 -1.80 -18.82
N TRP A 637 -10.60 -2.93 -19.46
CA TRP A 637 -10.33 -3.10 -20.89
C TRP A 637 -11.39 -2.41 -21.77
N VAL A 638 -12.67 -2.54 -21.47
CA VAL A 638 -13.77 -1.90 -22.23
C VAL A 638 -13.65 -0.38 -22.21
N LEU A 639 -13.35 0.20 -21.02
CA LEU A 639 -13.18 1.63 -20.75
C LEU A 639 -11.72 2.09 -20.83
N ASN A 640 -10.87 1.39 -21.59
CA ASN A 640 -9.51 1.87 -21.81
C ASN A 640 -9.51 3.18 -22.59
N GLY A 641 -8.73 4.17 -22.11
CA GLY A 641 -8.64 5.50 -22.75
C GLY A 641 -7.99 5.49 -24.13
N ASP A 642 -7.18 4.49 -24.46
CA ASP A 642 -6.57 4.32 -25.78
C ASP A 642 -7.59 3.75 -26.81
N PRO A 643 -7.97 4.49 -27.86
CA PRO A 643 -8.92 4.02 -28.88
C PRO A 643 -8.49 2.76 -29.63
N ASN A 644 -7.21 2.44 -29.63
CA ASN A 644 -6.67 1.23 -30.29
C ASN A 644 -6.74 -0.01 -29.37
N ARG A 645 -7.14 0.16 -28.10
CA ARG A 645 -7.18 -0.90 -27.09
C ARG A 645 -8.50 -0.98 -26.35
N GLY A 646 -9.19 0.14 -26.16
CA GLY A 646 -10.48 0.22 -25.48
C GLY A 646 -11.61 -0.03 -26.46
N LEU A 647 -12.46 -1.02 -26.17
CA LEU A 647 -13.57 -1.38 -27.05
C LEU A 647 -14.52 -0.18 -27.28
N LEU A 648 -14.86 0.52 -26.19
CA LEU A 648 -15.80 1.66 -26.28
C LEU A 648 -15.17 2.86 -27.00
N ASN A 649 -13.90 3.14 -26.76
CA ASN A 649 -13.19 4.22 -27.45
C ASN A 649 -12.88 3.91 -28.91
N ALA A 650 -12.68 2.65 -29.27
CA ALA A 650 -12.61 2.24 -30.68
C ALA A 650 -13.92 2.52 -31.42
N ALA A 651 -15.05 2.15 -30.81
CA ALA A 651 -16.37 2.46 -31.35
C ALA A 651 -16.65 3.97 -31.42
N TRP A 652 -16.27 4.71 -30.36
CA TRP A 652 -16.37 6.18 -30.30
C TRP A 652 -15.61 6.86 -31.44
N LYS A 653 -14.33 6.48 -31.62
CA LYS A 653 -13.47 7.00 -32.69
C LYS A 653 -14.03 6.69 -34.09
N ALA A 654 -14.66 5.53 -34.26
CA ALA A 654 -15.24 5.12 -35.53
C ALA A 654 -16.59 5.81 -35.86
N THR A 655 -17.33 6.25 -34.83
CA THR A 655 -18.68 6.79 -35.00
C THR A 655 -18.82 8.28 -34.63
N LEU A 656 -18.56 8.60 -33.36
CA LEU A 656 -18.85 9.94 -32.83
C LEU A 656 -17.81 10.99 -33.25
N THR A 657 -16.52 10.60 -33.31
CA THR A 657 -15.45 11.53 -33.74
C THR A 657 -15.65 12.04 -35.16
N PRO A 658 -15.99 11.19 -36.20
CA PRO A 658 -16.22 11.68 -37.55
C PRO A 658 -17.49 12.53 -37.69
N TRP A 659 -18.52 12.28 -36.87
CA TRP A 659 -19.81 12.98 -37.02
C TRP A 659 -19.88 14.29 -36.22
N PHE A 660 -19.30 14.31 -35.05
CA PHE A 660 -19.41 15.40 -34.07
C PHE A 660 -18.09 16.07 -33.71
N GLY A 661 -16.96 15.53 -34.14
CA GLY A 661 -15.63 16.03 -33.76
C GLY A 661 -15.26 15.78 -32.27
N TRP A 662 -16.01 14.88 -31.59
CA TRP A 662 -15.78 14.61 -30.18
C TRP A 662 -14.66 13.60 -30.00
N ASP A 663 -13.63 13.99 -29.22
CA ASP A 663 -12.53 13.10 -28.87
C ASP A 663 -13.00 11.98 -27.92
N PRO A 664 -12.42 10.77 -28.05
CA PRO A 664 -12.72 9.67 -27.14
C PRO A 664 -12.37 10.02 -25.67
N PRO A 665 -13.25 9.68 -24.71
CA PRO A 665 -13.03 9.97 -23.30
C PRO A 665 -11.81 9.29 -22.71
N GLY A 666 -11.12 9.96 -21.79
CA GLY A 666 -10.02 9.38 -21.02
C GLY A 666 -10.44 8.36 -19.94
N TRP A 667 -11.75 8.19 -19.74
CA TRP A 667 -12.35 7.32 -18.70
C TRP A 667 -11.61 7.42 -17.36
N PHE A 668 -11.09 6.30 -16.85
CA PHE A 668 -10.39 6.26 -15.55
C PHE A 668 -9.06 7.03 -15.52
N GLY A 669 -8.51 7.43 -16.67
CA GLY A 669 -7.32 8.25 -16.79
C GLY A 669 -7.58 9.76 -16.74
N ALA A 670 -8.86 10.20 -16.80
CA ALA A 670 -9.24 11.60 -16.74
C ALA A 670 -10.21 11.85 -15.58
N ALA A 671 -9.93 12.86 -14.76
CA ALA A 671 -10.72 13.15 -13.55
C ALA A 671 -12.21 13.41 -13.84
N GLU A 672 -12.51 14.05 -14.95
CA GLU A 672 -13.87 14.38 -15.42
C GLU A 672 -14.66 13.14 -15.86
N TRP A 673 -13.99 12.15 -16.44
CA TRP A 673 -14.61 10.93 -16.97
C TRP A 673 -14.61 9.74 -16.01
N ALA A 674 -13.81 9.78 -14.94
CA ALA A 674 -13.70 8.69 -13.99
C ALA A 674 -15.04 8.35 -13.31
N LYS A 675 -15.82 9.36 -12.90
CA LYS A 675 -17.14 9.16 -12.27
C LYS A 675 -18.19 8.64 -13.27
N PRO A 676 -18.34 9.23 -14.48
CA PRO A 676 -19.15 8.63 -15.53
C PRO A 676 -18.79 7.17 -15.85
N GLY A 677 -17.49 6.85 -15.92
CA GLY A 677 -17.01 5.48 -16.12
C GLY A 677 -17.44 4.52 -15.02
N LEU A 678 -17.33 4.93 -13.75
CA LEU A 678 -17.80 4.14 -12.60
C LEU A 678 -19.33 3.94 -12.60
N ILE A 679 -20.09 4.97 -12.95
CA ILE A 679 -21.55 4.84 -13.09
C ILE A 679 -21.89 3.85 -14.21
N LEU A 680 -21.26 3.98 -15.37
CA LEU A 680 -21.48 3.06 -16.50
C LEU A 680 -21.14 1.61 -16.15
N GLN A 681 -20.08 1.39 -15.37
CA GLN A 681 -19.74 0.06 -14.84
C GLN A 681 -20.81 -0.48 -13.89
N GLY A 682 -21.46 0.38 -13.12
CA GLY A 682 -22.46 0.01 -12.11
C GLY A 682 -23.87 -0.21 -12.67
N LEU A 683 -24.14 0.24 -13.89
CA LEU A 683 -25.42 0.04 -14.58
C LEU A 683 -25.53 -1.33 -15.22
#